data_04efd360606d4dcf934267f729538456
#
_entry.id   04efd360606d4dcf934267f729538456
#
_cell.length_a   1.000
_cell.length_b   1.000
_cell.length_c   1.000
_cell.angle_alpha   90.00
_cell.angle_beta   90.00
_cell.angle_gamma   90.00
#
_symmetry.space_group_name_H-M   'P 1'
#
loop_
_entity.id
_entity.type
_entity.pdbx_description
1 polymer ?
#
loop_
_entity_poly.entity_id
_entity_poly.type
_entity_poly.pdbx_seq_one_letter_code
_entity_poly.pdbx_strand_id
1 'polypeptide(L)'
;MRNFRITFLIVGCLFVFGIYALARIPKQEFPEYTIRQGVVVGVYPGATAEEVEEQLAKPLEQFLMTYKEVKRAKTTSTSQNGMCYVMVELNDDVNDKDEVWSKVKHGLAAFKMQLPAGVAAVVTNDDFGDTSALLITLESDTRSYRELKGYMDDLSDRLRRIESVSNLRPYGVQQEQISVYADPERLAAYGIGEKTLSAALAAQGLTPLGGSVSNAETETPIHIAPSLAGEREVAEQIVWSDPEGHVLRVKDVARVVREYDDPDSYIRNNGHRCVLLSLEMQAGNNIVEYGREVDEVLHAFIEEELPADVSVQRIADQAKVVGDSVHSFLRDLFVAMAIIIVVMMLLFPLRSAIVAALTIPMSTFISVGMMYLCGIPLTAVTLAAVVVVLGMIVDNSIVVIDGYLDYLGRGHSRWFAAVESAREFFPSLLLATICICMIFYPILFTMTGMMGDFLTWFPWTITINLMVSLLLAVMVIPFLEILIIPAVHVRRDGRRSFTDRVHDVYRRVLAWTFRHGWLTISLGAASVVVSLLIATQLKFRMVPFADRDQFAVEIYLRPDTPLERTGAVADSVYRALRADERVKSVTSFVGCSSPRFQMSYAPQIAGKNYAQFIVNTTSVDDTESILDEYADAWADRFPEAYVKFKQLDYQNVPSLEFRFYGSDIDSLRAAADRLMARMRQMPELQWVHTDYEDPRAIAEVRLDPVTASQLGITRTVVAANMALASGDVAVGSVWEGDYRLPVVLKRDARLGERSLSDIGDTYVSSPVPGVSVPLRQIADVEPAWSQSKIVHRNGMRCITVTADLKRGANAMRMTSRISRMLKDEIPLPPGVETELGGAHEFDAETLPPIAAGLSISLVIIFFFILVNFRKFGITLVVMASMSLCLFGAMVGLWIADFTIGLTSVLGFITLLGMIVRNVILMYQHAEDKRKVCHWSGKLAAYDAGKRRMVPIFLTTATTAVGVVPMMLGGSTFWAPVGVTIFAGGIGSLILVVTILPVLYSKIYK
;
A
#
# COMPACT_ATOMS: atom_id res chain seq x y z
N MET A 1 25.75 23.16 -36.07
CA MET A 1 26.75 22.30 -36.74
C MET A 1 28.16 22.90 -36.83
N ARG A 2 28.32 24.21 -36.77
CA ARG A 2 29.67 24.86 -36.93
C ARG A 2 30.62 24.51 -35.74
N ASN A 3 30.09 24.18 -34.55
CA ASN A 3 30.83 23.94 -33.30
C ASN A 3 30.64 22.52 -32.77
N PHE A 4 30.76 21.49 -33.62
CA PHE A 4 30.49 20.09 -33.24
C PHE A 4 31.32 19.60 -32.04
N ARG A 5 32.56 20.07 -31.85
CA ARG A 5 33.41 19.71 -30.72
C ARG A 5 32.80 20.13 -29.38
N ILE A 6 32.15 21.30 -29.34
CA ILE A 6 31.46 21.80 -28.16
C ILE A 6 30.22 20.95 -27.87
N THR A 7 29.43 20.59 -28.90
CA THR A 7 28.27 19.74 -28.77
C THR A 7 28.63 18.36 -28.18
N PHE A 8 29.70 17.72 -28.73
CA PHE A 8 30.19 16.45 -28.18
C PHE A 8 30.70 16.55 -26.75
N LEU A 9 31.38 17.65 -26.40
CA LEU A 9 31.86 17.91 -25.06
C LEU A 9 30.66 18.03 -24.07
N ILE A 10 29.66 18.84 -24.42
CA ILE A 10 28.46 19.02 -23.59
C ILE A 10 27.72 17.68 -23.39
N VAL A 11 27.49 16.95 -24.49
CA VAL A 11 26.79 15.66 -24.43
C VAL A 11 27.60 14.62 -23.64
N GLY A 12 28.94 14.62 -23.80
CA GLY A 12 29.82 13.78 -22.99
C GLY A 12 29.77 14.10 -21.48
N CYS A 13 29.80 15.40 -21.14
CA CYS A 13 29.64 15.84 -19.76
C CYS A 13 28.26 15.44 -19.18
N LEU A 14 27.18 15.62 -19.95
CA LEU A 14 25.83 15.22 -19.53
C LEU A 14 25.70 13.70 -19.37
N PHE A 15 26.36 12.92 -20.23
CA PHE A 15 26.40 11.48 -20.14
C PHE A 15 27.11 11.00 -18.86
N VAL A 16 28.29 11.56 -18.57
CA VAL A 16 29.05 11.26 -17.33
C VAL A 16 28.24 11.69 -16.10
N PHE A 17 27.60 12.86 -16.17
CA PHE A 17 26.70 13.31 -15.10
C PHE A 17 25.53 12.36 -14.91
N GLY A 18 24.96 11.80 -15.98
CA GLY A 18 23.88 10.80 -15.89
C GLY A 18 24.31 9.51 -15.19
N ILE A 19 25.56 9.06 -15.41
CA ILE A 19 26.12 7.91 -14.68
C ILE A 19 26.27 8.25 -13.19
N TYR A 20 26.80 9.42 -12.86
CA TYR A 20 26.89 9.91 -11.49
C TYR A 20 25.51 9.99 -10.82
N ALA A 21 24.53 10.56 -11.53
CA ALA A 21 23.16 10.69 -11.06
C ALA A 21 22.51 9.33 -10.74
N LEU A 22 22.73 8.32 -11.58
CA LEU A 22 22.19 6.96 -11.34
C LEU A 22 22.67 6.36 -10.00
N ALA A 23 23.88 6.70 -9.58
CA ALA A 23 24.42 6.25 -8.29
C ALA A 23 23.80 7.01 -7.09
N ARG A 24 23.46 8.30 -7.28
CA ARG A 24 23.03 9.20 -6.19
C ARG A 24 21.53 9.44 -6.10
N ILE A 25 20.78 9.14 -7.16
CA ILE A 25 19.33 9.34 -7.21
C ILE A 25 18.64 8.54 -6.09
N PRO A 26 17.69 9.14 -5.34
CA PRO A 26 16.91 8.42 -4.33
C PRO A 26 16.20 7.22 -4.95
N LYS A 27 16.27 6.07 -4.26
CA LYS A 27 15.65 4.81 -4.71
C LYS A 27 14.53 4.46 -3.74
N GLN A 28 13.36 4.14 -4.31
CA GLN A 28 12.16 3.77 -3.56
C GLN A 28 11.42 2.69 -4.36
N GLU A 29 10.58 1.89 -3.72
CA GLU A 29 9.75 0.89 -4.43
C GLU A 29 8.72 1.59 -5.31
N PHE A 30 7.94 2.47 -4.70
CA PHE A 30 6.92 3.29 -5.35
C PHE A 30 7.15 4.77 -5.03
N PRO A 31 6.55 5.70 -5.78
CA PRO A 31 6.52 7.10 -5.40
C PRO A 31 5.94 7.28 -4.00
N GLU A 32 6.42 8.27 -3.27
CA GLU A 32 5.83 8.64 -1.99
C GLU A 32 4.36 9.01 -2.20
N TYR A 33 3.49 8.43 -1.40
CA TYR A 33 2.08 8.76 -1.41
C TYR A 33 1.64 9.16 -0.01
N THR A 34 0.74 10.10 0.05
CA THR A 34 0.21 10.60 1.32
C THR A 34 -0.81 9.62 1.85
N ILE A 35 -0.53 9.00 3.01
CA ILE A 35 -1.53 8.22 3.74
C ILE A 35 -2.46 9.19 4.45
N ARG A 36 -3.67 9.31 3.92
CA ARG A 36 -4.69 10.26 4.36
C ARG A 36 -5.59 9.69 5.46
N GLN A 37 -5.14 8.65 6.16
CA GLN A 37 -5.87 7.99 7.23
C GLN A 37 -5.26 8.29 8.59
N GLY A 38 -6.14 8.45 9.59
CA GLY A 38 -5.78 8.52 10.99
C GLY A 38 -6.89 7.97 11.86
N VAL A 39 -6.59 7.74 13.12
CA VAL A 39 -7.49 7.14 14.09
C VAL A 39 -7.70 8.09 15.26
N VAL A 40 -8.95 8.29 15.64
CA VAL A 40 -9.30 8.99 16.88
C VAL A 40 -9.88 7.94 17.84
N VAL A 41 -9.24 7.77 18.98
CA VAL A 41 -9.63 6.81 20.03
C VAL A 41 -10.26 7.57 21.19
N GLY A 42 -11.47 7.19 21.57
CA GLY A 42 -12.15 7.66 22.77
C GLY A 42 -12.24 6.56 23.80
N VAL A 43 -11.90 6.84 25.05
CA VAL A 43 -11.93 5.88 26.17
C VAL A 43 -12.99 6.31 27.16
N TYR A 44 -13.98 5.43 27.37
CA TYR A 44 -15.11 5.64 28.30
C TYR A 44 -15.28 4.42 29.22
N PRO A 45 -14.42 4.27 30.22
CA PRO A 45 -14.38 3.09 31.06
C PRO A 45 -15.73 2.80 31.72
N GLY A 46 -16.13 1.52 31.69
CA GLY A 46 -17.38 1.04 32.30
C GLY A 46 -18.66 1.27 31.52
N ALA A 47 -18.59 1.94 30.38
CA ALA A 47 -19.73 2.07 29.46
C ALA A 47 -19.89 0.83 28.58
N THR A 48 -21.14 0.45 28.26
CA THR A 48 -21.44 -0.61 27.29
C THR A 48 -21.19 -0.12 25.86
N ALA A 49 -21.15 -1.01 24.88
CA ALA A 49 -20.94 -0.63 23.48
C ALA A 49 -22.05 0.33 22.98
N GLU A 50 -23.29 0.14 23.43
CA GLU A 50 -24.44 0.99 23.12
C GLU A 50 -24.30 2.38 23.76
N GLU A 51 -23.85 2.44 25.03
CA GLU A 51 -23.59 3.73 25.70
C GLU A 51 -22.44 4.48 25.05
N VAL A 52 -21.38 3.76 24.66
CA VAL A 52 -20.24 4.31 23.93
C VAL A 52 -20.68 4.83 22.57
N GLU A 53 -21.52 4.09 21.83
CA GLU A 53 -22.09 4.53 20.57
C GLU A 53 -22.83 5.86 20.72
N GLU A 54 -23.82 5.92 21.66
CA GLU A 54 -24.71 7.06 21.79
C GLU A 54 -24.01 8.30 22.40
N GLN A 55 -23.17 8.10 23.41
CA GLN A 55 -22.64 9.20 24.23
C GLN A 55 -21.24 9.65 23.82
N LEU A 56 -20.49 8.83 23.08
CA LEU A 56 -19.12 9.14 22.68
C LEU A 56 -18.94 9.08 21.17
N ALA A 57 -19.27 7.94 20.53
CA ALA A 57 -18.94 7.75 19.12
C ALA A 57 -19.76 8.68 18.19
N LYS A 58 -21.10 8.74 18.36
CA LYS A 58 -21.95 9.63 17.55
C LYS A 58 -21.58 11.11 17.67
N PRO A 59 -21.40 11.68 18.88
CA PRO A 59 -20.93 13.05 19.03
C PRO A 59 -19.56 13.29 18.39
N LEU A 60 -18.64 12.31 18.51
CA LEU A 60 -17.30 12.40 17.93
C LEU A 60 -17.32 12.35 16.40
N GLU A 61 -18.13 11.46 15.82
CA GLU A 61 -18.38 11.41 14.36
C GLU A 61 -18.93 12.74 13.85
N GLN A 62 -19.97 13.26 14.49
CA GLN A 62 -20.58 14.53 14.11
C GLN A 62 -19.56 15.66 14.16
N PHE A 63 -18.72 15.71 15.19
CA PHE A 63 -17.65 16.70 15.31
C PHE A 63 -16.63 16.54 14.16
N LEU A 64 -16.10 15.34 13.92
CA LEU A 64 -15.10 15.07 12.87
C LEU A 64 -15.67 15.38 11.46
N MET A 65 -16.95 15.08 11.22
CA MET A 65 -17.63 15.37 9.95
C MET A 65 -17.91 16.85 9.71
N THR A 66 -17.63 17.74 10.67
CA THR A 66 -17.71 19.21 10.44
C THR A 66 -16.52 19.71 9.61
N TYR A 67 -15.40 18.97 9.63
CA TYR A 67 -14.25 19.33 8.81
C TYR A 67 -14.50 18.96 7.35
N LYS A 68 -14.37 19.95 6.47
CA LYS A 68 -14.58 19.76 5.01
C LYS A 68 -13.55 18.85 4.36
N GLU A 69 -12.36 18.75 4.98
CA GLU A 69 -11.25 17.91 4.56
C GLU A 69 -11.48 16.41 4.84
N VAL A 70 -12.49 16.07 5.66
CA VAL A 70 -12.83 14.68 6.02
C VAL A 70 -13.73 14.05 4.95
N LYS A 71 -13.34 12.88 4.45
CA LYS A 71 -14.10 12.06 3.50
C LYS A 71 -15.17 11.26 4.26
N ARG A 72 -16.36 11.86 4.45
CA ARG A 72 -17.43 11.32 5.29
C ARG A 72 -17.82 9.89 4.92
N ALA A 73 -17.98 9.61 3.63
CA ALA A 73 -18.38 8.29 3.13
C ALA A 73 -17.41 7.14 3.52
N LYS A 74 -16.15 7.47 3.81
CA LYS A 74 -15.12 6.49 4.23
C LYS A 74 -14.76 6.57 5.71
N THR A 75 -15.34 7.51 6.45
CA THR A 75 -15.18 7.58 7.90
C THR A 75 -16.01 6.48 8.54
N THR A 76 -15.33 5.64 9.32
CA THR A 76 -15.94 4.53 10.06
C THR A 76 -15.65 4.68 11.54
N SER A 77 -16.63 4.38 12.38
CA SER A 77 -16.43 4.28 13.81
C SER A 77 -16.78 2.86 14.31
N THR A 78 -16.11 2.46 15.36
CA THR A 78 -16.37 1.20 16.03
C THR A 78 -16.51 1.49 17.52
N SER A 79 -17.67 1.14 18.07
CA SER A 79 -17.98 1.23 19.48
C SER A 79 -17.86 -0.15 20.11
N GLN A 80 -17.08 -0.25 21.18
CA GLN A 80 -16.89 -1.43 22.01
C GLN A 80 -17.10 -1.05 23.48
N ASN A 81 -17.19 -2.02 24.36
CA ASN A 81 -17.32 -1.73 25.78
C ASN A 81 -16.09 -0.95 26.28
N GLY A 82 -16.33 0.23 26.81
CA GLY A 82 -15.32 1.10 27.39
C GLY A 82 -14.52 1.94 26.39
N MET A 83 -14.67 1.75 25.09
CA MET A 83 -13.90 2.52 24.10
C MET A 83 -14.58 2.63 22.73
N CYS A 84 -14.28 3.69 22.01
CA CYS A 84 -14.53 3.77 20.58
C CYS A 84 -13.27 4.16 19.82
N TYR A 85 -13.21 3.80 18.56
CA TYR A 85 -12.23 4.32 17.63
C TYR A 85 -12.91 4.74 16.32
N VAL A 86 -12.50 5.89 15.83
CA VAL A 86 -12.99 6.46 14.58
C VAL A 86 -11.84 6.50 13.59
N MET A 87 -11.95 5.68 12.55
CA MET A 87 -11.05 5.73 11.40
C MET A 87 -11.50 6.87 10.50
N VAL A 88 -10.66 7.87 10.35
CA VAL A 88 -10.95 9.05 9.55
C VAL A 88 -10.07 9.02 8.31
N GLU A 89 -10.69 9.14 7.14
CA GLU A 89 -10.00 9.33 5.87
C GLU A 89 -10.17 10.78 5.42
N LEU A 90 -9.08 11.44 5.04
CA LEU A 90 -9.12 12.78 4.48
C LEU A 90 -9.40 12.71 2.96
N ASN A 91 -9.93 13.80 2.42
CA ASN A 91 -10.20 13.91 0.98
C ASN A 91 -8.92 13.76 0.15
N ASP A 92 -9.06 13.27 -1.06
CA ASP A 92 -7.96 12.95 -1.97
C ASP A 92 -7.15 14.17 -2.44
N ASP A 93 -7.71 15.38 -2.31
CA ASP A 93 -7.08 16.66 -2.64
C ASP A 93 -6.21 17.25 -1.51
N VAL A 94 -6.22 16.63 -0.32
CA VAL A 94 -5.40 17.05 0.81
C VAL A 94 -3.95 16.60 0.59
N ASN A 95 -3.05 17.56 0.42
CA ASN A 95 -1.62 17.31 0.26
C ASN A 95 -0.85 17.46 1.58
N ASP A 96 -1.29 18.36 2.46
CA ASP A 96 -0.70 18.55 3.78
C ASP A 96 -1.63 17.95 4.85
N LYS A 97 -1.40 16.66 5.13
CA LYS A 97 -2.16 15.94 6.17
C LYS A 97 -1.89 16.50 7.57
N ASP A 98 -0.66 16.95 7.83
CA ASP A 98 -0.20 17.33 9.17
C ASP A 98 -0.89 18.62 9.63
N GLU A 99 -1.10 19.58 8.70
CA GLU A 99 -1.89 20.77 8.99
C GLU A 99 -3.33 20.42 9.38
N VAL A 100 -3.97 19.52 8.64
CA VAL A 100 -5.36 19.11 8.92
C VAL A 100 -5.45 18.39 10.26
N TRP A 101 -4.54 17.42 10.51
CA TRP A 101 -4.51 16.70 11.78
C TRP A 101 -4.20 17.59 12.96
N SER A 102 -3.34 18.59 12.79
CA SER A 102 -3.10 19.61 13.84
C SER A 102 -4.38 20.38 14.19
N LYS A 103 -5.15 20.79 13.19
CA LYS A 103 -6.47 21.45 13.41
C LYS A 103 -7.45 20.52 14.14
N VAL A 104 -7.51 19.24 13.72
CA VAL A 104 -8.37 18.22 14.35
C VAL A 104 -7.97 18.01 15.82
N LYS A 105 -6.67 17.84 16.11
CA LYS A 105 -6.17 17.68 17.49
C LYS A 105 -6.54 18.86 18.40
N HIS A 106 -6.39 20.07 17.91
CA HIS A 106 -6.77 21.28 18.66
C HIS A 106 -8.28 21.35 18.89
N GLY A 107 -9.07 21.05 17.87
CA GLY A 107 -10.54 21.01 17.99
C GLY A 107 -11.02 19.94 18.96
N LEU A 108 -10.44 18.75 18.93
CA LEU A 108 -10.78 17.65 19.83
C LEU A 108 -10.47 17.97 21.30
N ALA A 109 -9.40 18.68 21.58
CA ALA A 109 -9.07 19.13 22.93
C ALA A 109 -10.16 20.03 23.54
N ALA A 110 -10.74 20.92 22.72
CA ALA A 110 -11.89 21.74 23.13
C ALA A 110 -13.20 20.93 23.18
N PHE A 111 -13.40 20.04 22.22
CA PHE A 111 -14.62 19.20 22.12
C PHE A 111 -14.74 18.22 23.28
N LYS A 112 -13.63 17.72 23.84
CA LYS A 112 -13.61 16.84 25.02
C LYS A 112 -14.40 17.42 26.20
N MET A 113 -14.45 18.76 26.36
CA MET A 113 -15.21 19.43 27.41
C MET A 113 -16.73 19.30 27.26
N GLN A 114 -17.21 18.90 26.10
CA GLN A 114 -18.64 18.72 25.80
C GLN A 114 -19.08 17.26 25.98
N LEU A 115 -18.14 16.34 26.15
CA LEU A 115 -18.40 14.91 26.33
C LEU A 115 -18.76 14.62 27.80
N PRO A 116 -19.42 13.46 28.09
CA PRO A 116 -19.71 13.05 29.44
C PRO A 116 -18.47 13.03 30.33
N ALA A 117 -18.63 13.40 31.60
CA ALA A 117 -17.53 13.48 32.56
C ALA A 117 -16.80 12.14 32.79
N GLY A 118 -17.43 11.00 32.44
CA GLY A 118 -16.81 9.68 32.52
C GLY A 118 -15.84 9.36 31.37
N VAL A 119 -15.78 10.19 30.32
CA VAL A 119 -14.83 10.00 29.21
C VAL A 119 -13.42 10.36 29.68
N ALA A 120 -12.58 9.32 29.85
CA ALA A 120 -11.24 9.46 30.38
C ALA A 120 -10.29 10.16 29.39
N ALA A 121 -10.31 9.74 28.13
CA ALA A 121 -9.41 10.27 27.12
C ALA A 121 -10.05 10.31 25.73
N VAL A 122 -9.63 11.28 24.92
CA VAL A 122 -9.80 11.29 23.46
C VAL A 122 -8.42 11.58 22.87
N VAL A 123 -7.88 10.62 22.12
CA VAL A 123 -6.51 10.66 21.59
C VAL A 123 -6.55 10.47 20.07
N THR A 124 -5.74 11.22 19.35
CA THR A 124 -5.59 11.11 17.90
C THR A 124 -4.26 10.47 17.57
N ASN A 125 -4.29 9.45 16.71
CA ASN A 125 -3.11 8.85 16.09
C ASN A 125 -3.18 9.10 14.58
N ASP A 126 -2.41 10.06 14.12
CA ASP A 126 -2.27 10.43 12.70
C ASP A 126 -1.10 9.74 12.00
N ASP A 127 -0.23 9.07 12.77
CA ASP A 127 0.86 8.21 12.27
C ASP A 127 0.43 6.76 12.07
N PHE A 128 -0.84 6.45 12.28
CA PHE A 128 -1.40 5.09 12.13
C PHE A 128 -1.11 4.47 10.77
N GLY A 129 -0.96 5.32 9.75
CA GLY A 129 -0.67 4.93 8.38
C GLY A 129 0.81 4.73 8.05
N ASP A 130 1.74 5.13 8.89
CA ASP A 130 3.16 5.13 8.55
C ASP A 130 3.70 3.71 8.41
N THR A 131 4.52 3.48 7.39
CA THR A 131 5.05 2.15 7.06
C THR A 131 6.43 1.98 7.64
N SER A 132 6.64 0.87 8.34
CA SER A 132 7.95 0.48 8.85
C SER A 132 8.88 0.12 7.70
N ALA A 133 10.05 0.73 7.64
CA ALA A 133 11.08 0.37 6.66
C ALA A 133 11.74 -0.97 7.00
N LEU A 134 11.91 -1.23 8.29
CA LEU A 134 12.49 -2.47 8.82
C LEU A 134 11.74 -2.91 10.07
N LEU A 135 11.56 -4.23 10.22
CA LEU A 135 11.13 -4.87 11.46
C LEU A 135 12.23 -5.83 11.94
N ILE A 136 12.80 -5.54 13.09
CA ILE A 136 13.92 -6.29 13.67
C ILE A 136 13.46 -6.94 14.97
N THR A 137 13.68 -8.26 15.12
CA THR A 137 13.43 -8.98 16.36
C THR A 137 14.74 -9.25 17.11
N LEU A 138 14.70 -9.12 18.43
CA LEU A 138 15.72 -9.65 19.34
C LEU A 138 15.09 -10.84 20.08
N GLU A 139 15.69 -12.01 19.96
CA GLU A 139 15.12 -13.29 20.35
C GLU A 139 16.00 -13.99 21.37
N SER A 140 15.40 -14.51 22.43
CA SER A 140 16.07 -15.43 23.37
C SER A 140 15.05 -16.17 24.23
N ASP A 141 15.26 -17.46 24.45
CA ASP A 141 14.48 -18.25 25.41
C ASP A 141 15.05 -18.20 26.81
N THR A 142 16.34 -17.81 26.95
CA THR A 142 17.10 -17.79 28.21
C THR A 142 17.06 -16.44 28.89
N ARG A 143 16.95 -15.35 28.13
CA ARG A 143 16.94 -13.98 28.64
C ARG A 143 15.55 -13.52 29.02
N SER A 144 15.49 -12.70 30.07
CA SER A 144 14.27 -12.05 30.51
C SER A 144 13.84 -10.92 29.54
N TYR A 145 12.57 -10.56 29.58
CA TYR A 145 12.08 -9.40 28.81
C TYR A 145 12.78 -8.07 29.18
N ARG A 146 13.18 -7.93 30.45
CA ARG A 146 13.96 -6.78 30.91
C ARG A 146 15.33 -6.71 30.25
N GLU A 147 16.04 -7.83 30.18
CA GLU A 147 17.35 -7.89 29.51
C GLU A 147 17.20 -7.63 28.01
N LEU A 148 16.21 -8.27 27.36
CA LEU A 148 15.93 -8.03 25.92
C LEU A 148 15.57 -6.57 25.67
N LYS A 149 14.80 -5.93 26.56
CA LYS A 149 14.50 -4.51 26.48
C LYS A 149 15.77 -3.66 26.61
N GLY A 150 16.66 -3.97 27.52
CA GLY A 150 17.96 -3.28 27.65
C GLY A 150 18.75 -3.31 26.37
N TYR A 151 18.96 -4.48 25.78
CA TYR A 151 19.64 -4.58 24.47
C TYR A 151 18.90 -3.84 23.34
N MET A 152 17.57 -3.81 23.37
CA MET A 152 16.80 -3.07 22.40
C MET A 152 16.93 -1.56 22.56
N ASP A 153 16.96 -1.07 23.79
CA ASP A 153 17.17 0.35 24.10
C ASP A 153 18.59 0.79 23.66
N ASP A 154 19.62 -0.01 23.94
CA ASP A 154 21.00 0.24 23.50
C ASP A 154 21.11 0.26 21.97
N LEU A 155 20.48 -0.71 21.29
CA LEU A 155 20.38 -0.72 19.82
C LEU A 155 19.66 0.53 19.30
N SER A 156 18.54 0.89 19.92
CA SER A 156 17.77 2.08 19.53
C SER A 156 18.56 3.36 19.66
N ASP A 157 19.38 3.50 20.72
CA ASP A 157 20.21 4.67 20.94
C ASP A 157 21.35 4.80 19.91
N ARG A 158 21.87 3.67 19.45
CA ARG A 158 22.84 3.64 18.32
C ARG A 158 22.16 4.02 17.00
N LEU A 159 20.99 3.44 16.71
CA LEU A 159 20.24 3.68 15.48
C LEU A 159 19.74 5.12 15.36
N ARG A 160 19.38 5.79 16.47
CA ARG A 160 18.99 7.21 16.49
C ARG A 160 20.07 8.16 16.01
N ARG A 161 21.34 7.74 15.96
CA ARG A 161 22.45 8.55 15.44
C ARG A 161 22.51 8.58 13.92
N ILE A 162 21.75 7.72 13.25
CA ILE A 162 21.61 7.70 11.80
C ILE A 162 20.60 8.81 11.41
N GLU A 163 21.03 9.77 10.62
CA GLU A 163 20.23 10.93 10.23
C GLU A 163 18.97 10.55 9.45
N SER A 164 19.01 9.47 8.70
CA SER A 164 17.91 8.96 7.88
C SER A 164 16.84 8.19 8.67
N VAL A 165 17.07 7.88 9.98
CA VAL A 165 16.09 7.24 10.87
C VAL A 165 15.13 8.29 11.41
N SER A 166 13.81 8.05 11.31
CA SER A 166 12.79 8.93 11.90
C SER A 166 12.26 8.40 13.22
N ASN A 167 11.49 7.33 13.22
CA ASN A 167 10.85 6.77 14.38
C ASN A 167 11.36 5.36 14.69
N LEU A 168 11.55 5.11 15.98
CA LEU A 168 11.88 3.81 16.56
C LEU A 168 10.81 3.43 17.56
N ARG A 169 10.04 2.36 17.28
CA ARG A 169 8.94 1.93 18.14
C ARG A 169 9.14 0.49 18.61
N PRO A 170 9.21 0.26 19.94
CA PRO A 170 9.31 -1.09 20.50
C PRO A 170 7.93 -1.76 20.56
N TYR A 171 7.89 -3.07 20.32
CA TYR A 171 6.70 -3.91 20.43
C TYR A 171 7.03 -5.22 21.17
N GLY A 172 6.01 -5.82 21.80
CA GLY A 172 6.14 -7.13 22.44
C GLY A 172 6.93 -7.13 23.76
N VAL A 173 7.29 -5.96 24.28
CA VAL A 173 7.97 -5.83 25.56
C VAL A 173 6.97 -6.08 26.68
N GLN A 174 7.30 -7.03 27.57
CA GLN A 174 6.54 -7.23 28.82
C GLN A 174 7.19 -6.41 29.92
N GLN A 175 6.37 -5.63 30.63
CA GLN A 175 6.86 -4.79 31.73
C GLN A 175 6.91 -5.56 33.04
N GLU A 176 8.03 -5.52 33.77
CA GLU A 176 8.06 -5.97 35.15
C GLU A 176 7.22 -5.07 36.05
N GLN A 177 6.60 -5.68 37.05
CA GLN A 177 5.81 -4.97 38.04
C GLN A 177 5.97 -5.58 39.42
N ILE A 178 5.58 -4.84 40.45
CA ILE A 178 5.44 -5.33 41.80
C ILE A 178 3.96 -5.62 42.06
N SER A 179 3.58 -6.89 41.99
CA SER A 179 2.22 -7.33 42.26
C SER A 179 1.97 -7.49 43.74
N VAL A 180 0.92 -6.83 44.25
CA VAL A 180 0.46 -6.89 45.62
C VAL A 180 -0.83 -7.70 45.64
N TYR A 181 -0.73 -8.95 45.99
CA TYR A 181 -1.85 -9.89 46.10
C TYR A 181 -2.57 -9.73 47.43
N ALA A 182 -3.64 -8.94 47.46
CA ALA A 182 -4.43 -8.68 48.63
C ALA A 182 -5.18 -9.92 49.08
N ASP A 183 -5.22 -10.12 50.39
CA ASP A 183 -6.02 -11.15 51.04
C ASP A 183 -7.28 -10.51 51.67
N PRO A 184 -8.47 -10.66 51.04
CA PRO A 184 -9.69 -9.99 51.50
C PRO A 184 -10.13 -10.42 52.91
N GLU A 185 -9.87 -11.68 53.30
CA GLU A 185 -10.25 -12.20 54.64
C GLU A 185 -9.40 -11.53 55.71
N ARG A 186 -8.08 -11.41 55.48
CA ARG A 186 -7.19 -10.71 56.41
C ARG A 186 -7.52 -9.23 56.49
N LEU A 187 -7.75 -8.56 55.34
CA LEU A 187 -8.17 -7.16 55.35
C LEU A 187 -9.45 -6.96 56.14
N ALA A 188 -10.45 -7.80 55.93
CA ALA A 188 -11.71 -7.76 56.69
C ALA A 188 -11.53 -8.03 58.19
N ALA A 189 -10.64 -8.96 58.58
CA ALA A 189 -10.33 -9.26 59.97
C ALA A 189 -9.75 -8.05 60.75
N TYR A 190 -9.01 -7.19 60.02
CA TYR A 190 -8.49 -5.92 60.59
C TYR A 190 -9.43 -4.72 60.38
N GLY A 191 -10.60 -4.92 59.76
CA GLY A 191 -11.57 -3.86 59.51
C GLY A 191 -11.12 -2.81 58.45
N ILE A 192 -10.18 -3.19 57.60
CA ILE A 192 -9.69 -2.33 56.49
C ILE A 192 -10.10 -2.91 55.15
N GLY A 193 -10.37 -2.04 54.17
CA GLY A 193 -10.70 -2.43 52.83
C GLY A 193 -9.52 -2.27 51.86
N GLU A 194 -9.64 -2.86 50.66
CA GLU A 194 -8.68 -2.76 49.58
C GLU A 194 -8.39 -1.29 49.20
N LYS A 195 -9.37 -0.40 49.37
CA LYS A 195 -9.20 1.05 49.15
C LYS A 195 -8.16 1.67 50.10
N THR A 196 -8.12 1.23 51.37
CA THR A 196 -7.14 1.72 52.37
C THR A 196 -5.73 1.25 51.97
N LEU A 197 -5.60 -0.02 51.57
CA LEU A 197 -4.35 -0.58 51.06
C LEU A 197 -3.89 0.16 49.79
N SER A 198 -4.78 0.37 48.83
CA SER A 198 -4.51 1.12 47.60
C SER A 198 -4.05 2.56 47.89
N ALA A 199 -4.74 3.27 48.78
CA ALA A 199 -4.40 4.65 49.14
C ALA A 199 -3.04 4.74 49.86
N ALA A 200 -2.71 3.78 50.70
CA ALA A 200 -1.42 3.71 51.39
C ALA A 200 -0.26 3.51 50.38
N LEU A 201 -0.46 2.60 49.43
CA LEU A 201 0.51 2.34 48.37
C LEU A 201 0.67 3.54 47.42
N ALA A 202 -0.43 4.17 47.01
CA ALA A 202 -0.43 5.35 46.16
C ALA A 202 0.29 6.57 46.75
N ALA A 203 0.08 6.78 48.04
CA ALA A 203 0.66 7.93 48.76
C ALA A 203 2.20 7.93 48.75
N GLN A 204 2.83 6.76 48.73
CA GLN A 204 4.29 6.62 48.73
C GLN A 204 4.93 6.68 47.37
N GLY A 205 4.15 6.42 46.32
CA GLY A 205 4.59 6.52 44.93
C GLY A 205 4.66 7.97 44.37
N LEU A 206 4.25 8.95 45.18
CA LEU A 206 4.29 10.37 44.78
C LEU A 206 5.65 10.98 45.10
N THR A 207 6.15 11.82 44.21
CA THR A 207 7.31 12.68 44.48
C THR A 207 6.80 14.07 44.91
N PRO A 208 6.75 14.35 46.24
CA PRO A 208 6.19 15.59 46.72
C PRO A 208 7.17 16.73 46.49
N LEU A 209 6.64 17.95 46.27
CA LEU A 209 7.43 19.15 46.17
C LEU A 209 7.87 19.56 47.59
N GLY A 210 9.17 19.50 47.90
CA GLY A 210 9.73 19.87 49.20
C GLY A 210 9.93 21.37 49.38
N GLY A 211 9.83 22.16 48.31
CA GLY A 211 10.14 23.58 48.36
C GLY A 211 11.66 23.86 48.38
N SER A 212 12.06 25.07 48.79
CA SER A 212 13.46 25.44 48.90
C SER A 212 13.68 26.27 50.16
N VAL A 213 14.90 26.23 50.72
CA VAL A 213 15.35 27.10 51.79
C VAL A 213 16.28 28.16 51.15
N SER A 214 15.88 29.40 51.25
CA SER A 214 16.61 30.51 50.69
C SER A 214 17.26 31.36 51.79
N ASN A 215 18.51 31.70 51.63
CA ASN A 215 19.21 32.70 52.44
C ASN A 215 19.78 33.82 51.53
N ALA A 216 20.52 34.75 52.06
CA ALA A 216 21.02 35.89 51.27
C ALA A 216 22.00 35.53 50.15
N GLU A 217 22.57 34.31 50.14
CA GLU A 217 23.63 33.90 49.22
C GLU A 217 23.24 32.69 48.36
N THR A 218 22.35 31.80 48.88
CA THR A 218 22.01 30.53 48.24
C THR A 218 20.55 30.19 48.40
N GLU A 219 20.00 29.51 47.35
CA GLU A 219 18.73 28.82 47.42
C GLU A 219 18.98 27.30 47.33
N THR A 220 18.62 26.59 48.41
CA THR A 220 18.82 25.12 48.45
C THR A 220 17.48 24.40 48.32
N PRO A 221 17.24 23.69 47.24
CA PRO A 221 16.02 22.92 47.07
C PRO A 221 15.99 21.75 48.06
N ILE A 222 14.80 21.50 48.62
CA ILE A 222 14.56 20.33 49.50
C ILE A 222 14.10 19.16 48.64
N HIS A 223 14.89 18.09 48.61
CA HIS A 223 14.53 16.84 47.97
C HIS A 223 14.08 15.82 49.00
N ILE A 224 12.87 15.29 48.88
CA ILE A 224 12.35 14.21 49.72
C ILE A 224 12.65 12.92 49.00
N ALA A 225 13.60 12.14 49.49
CA ALA A 225 13.98 10.88 48.91
C ALA A 225 12.82 9.88 48.88
N PRO A 226 12.67 9.09 47.81
CA PRO A 226 11.64 8.03 47.74
C PRO A 226 11.91 7.00 48.82
N SER A 227 10.82 6.54 49.48
CA SER A 227 10.90 5.51 50.51
C SER A 227 10.78 4.07 49.95
N LEU A 228 10.35 3.92 48.72
CA LEU A 228 10.18 2.63 48.07
C LEU A 228 11.30 2.49 47.00
N ALA A 229 12.12 1.47 47.15
CA ALA A 229 13.18 1.12 46.21
C ALA A 229 13.01 -0.25 45.55
N GLY A 230 12.08 -1.07 46.06
CA GLY A 230 11.82 -2.38 45.51
C GLY A 230 10.67 -3.13 46.23
N GLU A 231 10.51 -4.40 45.90
CA GLU A 231 9.42 -5.25 46.45
C GLU A 231 9.47 -5.39 47.96
N ARG A 232 10.67 -5.39 48.56
CA ARG A 232 10.85 -5.54 50.01
C ARG A 232 10.33 -4.32 50.75
N GLU A 233 10.65 -3.13 50.27
CA GLU A 233 10.21 -1.87 50.87
C GLU A 233 8.67 -1.75 50.76
N VAL A 234 8.11 -2.16 49.59
CA VAL A 234 6.64 -2.23 49.41
C VAL A 234 6.01 -3.17 50.41
N ALA A 235 6.59 -4.35 50.68
CA ALA A 235 6.07 -5.33 51.64
C ALA A 235 6.13 -4.81 53.08
N GLU A 236 7.15 -4.01 53.43
CA GLU A 236 7.34 -3.44 54.78
C GLU A 236 6.57 -2.15 55.01
N GLN A 237 5.90 -1.62 53.99
CA GLN A 237 5.14 -0.36 54.09
C GLN A 237 3.99 -0.47 55.05
N ILE A 238 3.76 0.54 55.88
CA ILE A 238 2.66 0.60 56.84
C ILE A 238 1.38 1.00 56.11
N VAL A 239 0.36 0.16 56.23
CA VAL A 239 -0.99 0.37 55.68
C VAL A 239 -1.88 1.11 56.67
N TRP A 240 -1.76 0.72 57.97
CA TRP A 240 -2.59 1.27 59.01
C TRP A 240 -1.87 1.19 60.38
N SER A 241 -2.21 2.09 61.25
CA SER A 241 -1.72 2.11 62.62
C SER A 241 -2.87 2.46 63.56
N ASP A 242 -2.91 1.79 64.71
CA ASP A 242 -3.88 2.11 65.75
C ASP A 242 -3.32 3.24 66.67
N PRO A 243 -4.18 3.85 67.54
CA PRO A 243 -3.77 4.84 68.52
C PRO A 243 -2.81 4.29 69.60
N GLU A 244 -2.73 2.97 69.72
CA GLU A 244 -1.88 2.28 70.71
C GLU A 244 -0.48 2.00 70.15
N GLY A 245 -0.25 2.31 68.86
CA GLY A 245 1.06 2.20 68.23
C GLY A 245 1.31 0.86 67.51
N HIS A 246 0.33 -0.02 67.44
CA HIS A 246 0.46 -1.18 66.60
C HIS A 246 0.36 -0.81 65.12
N VAL A 247 1.26 -1.34 64.31
CA VAL A 247 1.31 -1.09 62.88
C VAL A 247 0.97 -2.33 62.09
N LEU A 248 0.16 -2.14 61.07
CA LEU A 248 -0.15 -3.17 60.08
C LEU A 248 0.61 -2.88 58.78
N ARG A 249 1.39 -3.84 58.34
CA ARG A 249 2.20 -3.71 57.12
C ARG A 249 1.53 -4.41 55.96
N VAL A 250 1.94 -4.06 54.72
CA VAL A 250 1.45 -4.70 53.48
C VAL A 250 1.61 -6.22 53.57
N LYS A 251 2.78 -6.72 54.01
CA LYS A 251 3.07 -8.15 54.12
C LYS A 251 2.13 -8.90 55.06
N ASP A 252 1.47 -8.23 56.01
CA ASP A 252 0.56 -8.84 56.98
C ASP A 252 -0.82 -9.15 56.33
N VAL A 253 -1.21 -8.38 55.32
CA VAL A 253 -2.51 -8.45 54.62
C VAL A 253 -2.42 -8.75 53.13
N ALA A 254 -1.20 -8.79 52.57
CA ALA A 254 -0.99 -9.10 51.17
C ALA A 254 0.34 -9.82 50.96
N ARG A 255 0.44 -10.50 49.83
CA ARG A 255 1.68 -11.10 49.33
C ARG A 255 2.26 -10.20 48.24
N VAL A 256 3.48 -9.79 48.42
CA VAL A 256 4.20 -8.94 47.45
C VAL A 256 5.14 -9.81 46.64
N VAL A 257 5.05 -9.71 45.31
CA VAL A 257 5.86 -10.49 44.37
C VAL A 257 6.28 -9.59 43.21
N ARG A 258 7.53 -9.73 42.77
CA ARG A 258 8.00 -9.13 41.56
C ARG A 258 7.81 -10.12 40.40
N GLU A 259 7.10 -9.74 39.39
CA GLU A 259 6.75 -10.57 38.25
C GLU A 259 6.53 -9.69 36.99
N TYR A 260 6.37 -10.32 35.85
CA TYR A 260 5.94 -9.62 34.64
C TYR A 260 4.42 -9.43 34.68
N ASP A 261 3.95 -8.38 34.04
CA ASP A 261 2.52 -8.13 33.85
C ASP A 261 1.86 -9.33 33.14
N ASP A 262 0.58 -9.57 33.44
CA ASP A 262 -0.23 -10.51 32.66
C ASP A 262 -0.43 -9.92 31.27
N PRO A 263 0.15 -10.54 30.21
CA PRO A 263 0.22 -9.87 28.94
C PRO A 263 -1.17 -9.70 28.29
N ASP A 264 -1.45 -8.53 27.78
CA ASP A 264 -2.56 -8.30 26.86
C ASP A 264 -2.21 -8.77 25.45
N SER A 265 -0.91 -8.86 25.16
CA SER A 265 -0.35 -9.32 23.88
C SER A 265 1.08 -9.81 24.05
N TYR A 266 1.53 -10.65 23.14
CA TYR A 266 2.94 -11.05 23.04
C TYR A 266 3.34 -11.36 21.59
N ILE A 267 4.66 -11.34 21.34
CA ILE A 267 5.24 -11.64 20.04
C ILE A 267 6.20 -12.82 20.18
N ARG A 268 6.18 -13.73 19.19
CA ARG A 268 7.15 -14.82 19.07
C ARG A 268 7.64 -14.88 17.63
N ASN A 269 8.93 -15.13 17.45
CA ASN A 269 9.49 -15.40 16.14
C ASN A 269 10.05 -16.83 16.11
N ASN A 270 9.61 -17.62 15.13
CA ASN A 270 9.95 -19.05 15.03
C ASN A 270 9.71 -19.85 16.33
N GLY A 271 8.72 -19.42 17.13
CA GLY A 271 8.38 -20.00 18.43
C GLY A 271 9.17 -19.45 19.62
N HIS A 272 10.27 -18.73 19.39
CA HIS A 272 11.10 -18.13 20.43
C HIS A 272 10.49 -16.83 20.95
N ARG A 273 10.70 -16.56 22.24
CA ARG A 273 10.33 -15.27 22.85
C ARG A 273 11.15 -14.17 22.19
N CYS A 274 10.48 -13.09 21.81
CA CYS A 274 11.17 -11.95 21.20
C CYS A 274 10.57 -10.59 21.57
N VAL A 275 11.36 -9.56 21.42
CA VAL A 275 10.93 -8.17 21.37
C VAL A 275 11.19 -7.65 19.95
N LEU A 276 10.33 -6.76 19.47
CA LEU A 276 10.36 -6.25 18.10
C LEU A 276 10.65 -4.75 18.10
N LEU A 277 11.58 -4.32 17.28
CA LEU A 277 11.82 -2.91 16.97
C LEU A 277 11.35 -2.60 15.55
N SER A 278 10.43 -1.65 15.45
CA SER A 278 9.98 -1.08 14.18
C SER A 278 10.79 0.17 13.88
N LEU A 279 11.35 0.25 12.68
CA LEU A 279 12.13 1.37 12.21
C LEU A 279 11.44 2.05 11.04
N GLU A 280 11.32 3.36 11.09
CA GLU A 280 10.79 4.20 10.02
C GLU A 280 11.91 5.05 9.43
N MET A 281 11.86 5.29 8.13
CA MET A 281 12.81 6.15 7.43
C MET A 281 12.22 7.55 7.26
N GLN A 282 13.05 8.56 7.40
CA GLN A 282 12.67 9.94 7.11
C GLN A 282 12.39 10.11 5.61
N ALA A 283 11.29 10.81 5.27
CA ALA A 283 10.88 11.06 3.89
C ALA A 283 11.99 11.70 3.05
N GLY A 284 12.02 11.39 1.76
CA GLY A 284 13.00 11.92 0.80
C GLY A 284 14.37 11.23 0.79
N ASN A 285 14.64 10.29 1.71
CA ASN A 285 15.90 9.55 1.76
C ASN A 285 15.91 8.33 0.82
N ASN A 286 17.11 7.80 0.57
CA ASN A 286 17.31 6.59 -0.21
C ASN A 286 17.20 5.35 0.70
N ILE A 287 16.13 4.59 0.54
CA ILE A 287 15.86 3.42 1.41
C ILE A 287 16.96 2.33 1.33
N VAL A 288 17.62 2.19 0.19
CA VAL A 288 18.71 1.22 0.03
C VAL A 288 19.96 1.65 0.80
N GLU A 289 20.26 2.95 0.81
CA GLU A 289 21.37 3.51 1.59
C GLU A 289 21.06 3.47 3.09
N TYR A 290 19.84 3.83 3.45
CA TYR A 290 19.30 3.65 4.80
C TYR A 290 19.49 2.23 5.32
N GLY A 291 19.09 1.23 4.53
CA GLY A 291 19.25 -0.19 4.91
C GLY A 291 20.72 -0.57 5.14
N ARG A 292 21.66 -0.05 4.34
CA ARG A 292 23.11 -0.28 4.51
C ARG A 292 23.64 0.38 5.78
N GLU A 293 23.22 1.63 6.09
CA GLU A 293 23.63 2.31 7.32
C GLU A 293 23.11 1.59 8.56
N VAL A 294 21.87 1.11 8.53
CA VAL A 294 21.31 0.28 9.60
C VAL A 294 22.06 -1.04 9.73
N ASP A 295 22.46 -1.68 8.61
CA ASP A 295 23.24 -2.92 8.60
C ASP A 295 24.59 -2.74 9.29
N GLU A 296 25.31 -1.67 8.98
CA GLU A 296 26.60 -1.37 9.58
C GLU A 296 26.51 -1.24 11.10
N VAL A 297 25.49 -0.50 11.59
CA VAL A 297 25.26 -0.35 13.05
C VAL A 297 24.81 -1.67 13.68
N LEU A 298 23.93 -2.42 13.02
CA LEU A 298 23.42 -3.69 13.54
C LEU A 298 24.51 -4.75 13.65
N HIS A 299 25.38 -4.88 12.64
CA HIS A 299 26.51 -5.80 12.68
C HIS A 299 27.50 -5.43 13.79
N ALA A 300 27.84 -4.16 13.93
CA ALA A 300 28.69 -3.68 15.01
C ALA A 300 28.09 -3.99 16.40
N PHE A 301 26.79 -3.77 16.55
CA PHE A 301 26.07 -4.05 17.82
C PHE A 301 26.09 -5.56 18.14
N ILE A 302 25.82 -6.42 17.15
CA ILE A 302 25.82 -7.89 17.32
C ILE A 302 27.21 -8.39 17.75
N GLU A 303 28.27 -7.85 17.16
CA GLU A 303 29.65 -8.30 17.46
C GLU A 303 30.18 -7.76 18.80
N GLU A 304 29.81 -6.53 19.18
CA GLU A 304 30.39 -5.83 20.33
C GLU A 304 29.61 -6.05 21.65
N GLU A 305 28.29 -6.11 21.60
CA GLU A 305 27.46 -6.02 22.81
C GLU A 305 26.50 -7.19 23.00
N LEU A 306 26.12 -7.89 21.91
CA LEU A 306 25.08 -8.89 22.02
C LEU A 306 25.62 -10.23 22.50
N PRO A 307 25.06 -10.83 23.58
CA PRO A 307 25.42 -12.17 24.01
C PRO A 307 25.08 -13.22 22.94
N ALA A 308 25.86 -14.31 22.91
CA ALA A 308 25.67 -15.39 21.92
C ALA A 308 24.33 -16.13 22.02
N ASP A 309 23.58 -15.98 23.13
CA ASP A 309 22.27 -16.56 23.37
C ASP A 309 21.11 -15.65 22.97
N VAL A 310 21.42 -14.48 22.41
CA VAL A 310 20.43 -13.56 21.82
C VAL A 310 20.66 -13.48 20.31
N SER A 311 19.63 -13.79 19.53
CA SER A 311 19.67 -13.67 18.08
C SER A 311 18.88 -12.47 17.57
N VAL A 312 19.34 -11.91 16.46
CA VAL A 312 18.68 -10.80 15.78
C VAL A 312 18.23 -11.25 14.41
N GLN A 313 16.95 -11.02 14.09
CA GLN A 313 16.40 -11.36 12.78
C GLN A 313 15.60 -10.18 12.21
N ARG A 314 15.58 -10.08 10.88
CA ARG A 314 14.72 -9.16 10.15
C ARG A 314 13.54 -9.92 9.62
N ILE A 315 12.37 -9.60 10.13
CA ILE A 315 11.11 -10.23 9.71
C ILE A 315 10.45 -9.52 8.54
N ALA A 316 10.74 -8.23 8.38
CA ALA A 316 10.40 -7.45 7.20
C ALA A 316 11.55 -6.47 6.91
N ASP A 317 11.97 -6.42 5.65
CA ASP A 317 13.09 -5.62 5.17
C ASP A 317 12.74 -4.96 3.84
N GLN A 318 12.18 -3.76 3.92
CA GLN A 318 11.80 -2.99 2.74
C GLN A 318 13.02 -2.50 1.96
N ALA A 319 14.14 -2.23 2.65
CA ALA A 319 15.37 -1.79 2.00
C ALA A 319 15.93 -2.87 1.06
N LYS A 320 15.92 -4.13 1.50
CA LYS A 320 16.31 -5.28 0.68
C LYS A 320 15.35 -5.48 -0.49
N VAL A 321 14.05 -5.46 -0.24
CA VAL A 321 13.03 -5.63 -1.28
C VAL A 321 13.17 -4.58 -2.39
N VAL A 322 13.35 -3.31 -2.00
CA VAL A 322 13.57 -2.21 -2.97
C VAL A 322 14.89 -2.38 -3.69
N GLY A 323 15.96 -2.75 -2.97
CA GLY A 323 17.26 -3.03 -3.56
C GLY A 323 17.20 -4.10 -4.63
N ASP A 324 16.58 -5.23 -4.34
CA ASP A 324 16.40 -6.36 -5.26
C ASP A 324 15.51 -5.99 -6.46
N SER A 325 14.42 -5.25 -6.22
CA SER A 325 13.55 -4.74 -7.28
C SER A 325 14.28 -3.80 -8.23
N VAL A 326 14.99 -2.79 -7.69
CA VAL A 326 15.76 -1.84 -8.50
C VAL A 326 16.87 -2.56 -9.27
N HIS A 327 17.55 -3.52 -8.65
CA HIS A 327 18.58 -4.32 -9.32
C HIS A 327 18.01 -5.14 -10.48
N SER A 328 16.88 -5.80 -10.27
CA SER A 328 16.14 -6.54 -11.32
C SER A 328 15.75 -5.63 -12.48
N PHE A 329 15.15 -4.47 -12.19
CA PHE A 329 14.77 -3.50 -13.23
C PHE A 329 15.97 -2.93 -13.97
N LEU A 330 17.07 -2.63 -13.30
CA LEU A 330 18.30 -2.17 -13.96
C LEU A 330 18.88 -3.27 -14.85
N ARG A 331 18.90 -4.51 -14.40
CA ARG A 331 19.28 -5.66 -15.21
C ARG A 331 18.40 -5.75 -16.46
N ASP A 332 17.09 -5.66 -16.31
CA ASP A 332 16.13 -5.74 -17.41
C ASP A 332 16.29 -4.56 -18.37
N LEU A 333 16.59 -3.37 -17.87
CA LEU A 333 16.93 -2.18 -18.67
C LEU A 333 18.18 -2.42 -19.53
N PHE A 334 19.27 -2.93 -18.95
CA PHE A 334 20.49 -3.22 -19.68
C PHE A 334 20.31 -4.35 -20.68
N VAL A 335 19.56 -5.40 -20.33
CA VAL A 335 19.20 -6.50 -21.24
C VAL A 335 18.35 -5.97 -22.39
N ALA A 336 17.35 -5.14 -22.13
CA ALA A 336 16.52 -4.51 -23.15
C ALA A 336 17.38 -3.66 -24.11
N MET A 337 18.26 -2.82 -23.60
CA MET A 337 19.20 -2.04 -24.42
C MET A 337 20.06 -2.94 -25.30
N ALA A 338 20.65 -4.00 -24.74
CA ALA A 338 21.47 -4.93 -25.50
C ALA A 338 20.67 -5.64 -26.61
N ILE A 339 19.47 -6.11 -26.30
CA ILE A 339 18.60 -6.77 -27.27
C ILE A 339 18.20 -5.81 -28.40
N ILE A 340 17.82 -4.56 -28.08
CA ILE A 340 17.48 -3.55 -29.08
C ILE A 340 18.69 -3.27 -29.99
N ILE A 341 19.87 -3.14 -29.43
CA ILE A 341 21.12 -2.96 -30.20
C ILE A 341 21.36 -4.13 -31.16
N VAL A 342 21.20 -5.36 -30.68
CA VAL A 342 21.34 -6.57 -31.52
C VAL A 342 20.30 -6.60 -32.63
N VAL A 343 19.05 -6.32 -32.33
CA VAL A 343 17.97 -6.27 -33.34
C VAL A 343 18.24 -5.20 -34.39
N MET A 344 18.71 -4.02 -33.94
CA MET A 344 19.11 -2.95 -34.85
C MET A 344 20.26 -3.38 -35.79
N MET A 345 21.27 -4.06 -35.26
CA MET A 345 22.39 -4.57 -36.07
C MET A 345 21.97 -5.65 -37.07
N LEU A 346 20.91 -6.42 -36.77
CA LEU A 346 20.37 -7.44 -37.67
C LEU A 346 19.51 -6.84 -38.79
N LEU A 347 18.75 -5.79 -38.49
CA LEU A 347 17.74 -5.23 -39.39
C LEU A 347 18.25 -4.05 -40.20
N PHE A 348 19.25 -3.30 -39.70
CA PHE A 348 19.85 -2.15 -40.34
C PHE A 348 21.25 -2.45 -40.91
N PRO A 349 21.71 -1.67 -41.93
CA PRO A 349 23.12 -1.69 -42.31
C PRO A 349 24.00 -1.38 -41.11
N LEU A 350 25.01 -2.21 -40.84
CA LEU A 350 25.81 -2.20 -39.61
C LEU A 350 26.27 -0.79 -39.18
N ARG A 351 26.71 0.04 -40.10
CA ARG A 351 27.17 1.40 -39.77
C ARG A 351 26.04 2.34 -39.34
N SER A 352 24.87 2.22 -39.95
CA SER A 352 23.67 2.95 -39.53
C SER A 352 23.13 2.43 -38.21
N ALA A 353 23.17 1.12 -37.99
CA ALA A 353 22.81 0.49 -36.74
C ALA A 353 23.69 0.98 -35.58
N ILE A 354 25.00 1.12 -35.77
CA ILE A 354 25.92 1.63 -34.75
C ILE A 354 25.57 3.08 -34.39
N VAL A 355 25.24 3.93 -35.37
CA VAL A 355 24.81 5.32 -35.07
C VAL A 355 23.55 5.35 -34.20
N ALA A 356 22.53 4.58 -34.57
CA ALA A 356 21.30 4.49 -33.79
C ALA A 356 21.52 3.84 -32.41
N ALA A 357 22.34 2.78 -32.32
CA ALA A 357 22.66 2.08 -31.10
C ALA A 357 23.36 2.95 -30.05
N LEU A 358 24.27 3.83 -30.47
CA LEU A 358 24.96 4.77 -29.59
C LEU A 358 24.02 5.78 -28.92
N THR A 359 22.88 6.11 -29.55
CA THR A 359 21.94 7.09 -28.98
C THR A 359 21.13 6.51 -27.84
N ILE A 360 20.97 5.19 -27.73
CA ILE A 360 20.18 4.55 -26.69
C ILE A 360 20.80 4.80 -25.30
N PRO A 361 22.05 4.36 -25.02
CA PRO A 361 22.65 4.61 -23.72
C PRO A 361 22.85 6.11 -23.46
N MET A 362 23.20 6.90 -24.49
CA MET A 362 23.36 8.34 -24.33
C MET A 362 22.05 8.99 -23.88
N SER A 363 20.92 8.69 -24.54
CA SER A 363 19.63 9.25 -24.19
C SER A 363 19.20 8.80 -22.79
N THR A 364 19.32 7.51 -22.46
CA THR A 364 18.91 6.96 -21.17
C THR A 364 19.68 7.59 -20.02
N PHE A 365 21.02 7.63 -20.06
CA PHE A 365 21.80 8.20 -18.96
C PHE A 365 21.63 9.71 -18.83
N ILE A 366 21.55 10.46 -19.95
CA ILE A 366 21.25 11.90 -19.89
C ILE A 366 19.86 12.14 -19.28
N SER A 367 18.88 11.31 -19.63
CA SER A 367 17.53 11.42 -19.04
C SER A 367 17.50 11.14 -17.55
N VAL A 368 18.24 10.13 -17.08
CA VAL A 368 18.41 9.87 -15.64
C VAL A 368 19.09 11.06 -14.95
N GLY A 369 20.08 11.67 -15.58
CA GLY A 369 20.70 12.91 -15.07
C GLY A 369 19.70 14.06 -14.96
N MET A 370 18.82 14.21 -15.95
CA MET A 370 17.76 15.22 -15.91
C MET A 370 16.70 14.91 -14.85
N MET A 371 16.32 13.63 -14.66
CA MET A 371 15.42 13.20 -13.60
C MET A 371 15.99 13.58 -12.23
N TYR A 372 17.28 13.30 -11.98
CA TYR A 372 17.97 13.68 -10.75
C TYR A 372 17.93 15.19 -10.51
N LEU A 373 18.17 16.02 -11.51
CA LEU A 373 18.09 17.50 -11.40
C LEU A 373 16.65 17.98 -11.12
N CYS A 374 15.66 17.26 -11.60
CA CYS A 374 14.25 17.58 -11.37
C CYS A 374 13.71 17.00 -10.05
N GLY A 375 14.53 16.30 -9.26
CA GLY A 375 14.09 15.66 -8.00
C GLY A 375 13.18 14.46 -8.20
N ILE A 376 13.19 13.81 -9.37
CA ILE A 376 12.36 12.64 -9.68
C ILE A 376 13.09 11.39 -9.16
N PRO A 377 12.53 10.64 -8.20
CA PRO A 377 13.17 9.44 -7.65
C PRO A 377 13.17 8.29 -8.64
N LEU A 378 14.09 7.35 -8.43
CA LEU A 378 14.15 6.10 -9.17
C LEU A 378 13.26 5.06 -8.49
N THR A 379 12.06 4.90 -9.02
CA THR A 379 11.04 3.96 -8.51
C THR A 379 10.75 2.89 -9.55
N ALA A 380 10.05 1.81 -9.15
CA ALA A 380 9.57 0.81 -10.09
C ALA A 380 8.74 1.44 -11.23
N VAL A 381 7.96 2.47 -10.92
CA VAL A 381 7.12 3.20 -11.89
C VAL A 381 7.98 3.99 -12.89
N THR A 382 9.00 4.73 -12.42
CA THR A 382 9.88 5.51 -13.29
C THR A 382 10.79 4.61 -14.11
N LEU A 383 11.28 3.50 -13.55
CA LEU A 383 12.07 2.50 -14.26
C LEU A 383 11.24 1.81 -15.36
N ALA A 384 9.99 1.43 -15.05
CA ALA A 384 9.08 0.88 -16.05
C ALA A 384 8.83 1.88 -17.19
N ALA A 385 8.63 3.17 -16.86
CA ALA A 385 8.51 4.23 -17.87
C ALA A 385 9.75 4.33 -18.78
N VAL A 386 10.97 4.24 -18.22
CA VAL A 386 12.21 4.23 -18.98
C VAL A 386 12.28 3.02 -19.91
N VAL A 387 11.96 1.80 -19.41
CA VAL A 387 11.96 0.58 -20.23
C VAL A 387 10.95 0.66 -21.37
N VAL A 388 9.73 1.14 -21.09
CA VAL A 388 8.68 1.35 -22.09
C VAL A 388 9.12 2.32 -23.19
N VAL A 389 9.82 3.38 -22.82
CA VAL A 389 10.26 4.42 -23.78
C VAL A 389 11.50 4.01 -24.55
N LEU A 390 12.30 3.03 -24.11
CA LEU A 390 13.52 2.60 -24.77
C LEU A 390 13.33 2.32 -26.27
N GLY A 391 12.28 1.60 -26.62
CA GLY A 391 11.94 1.34 -28.02
C GLY A 391 11.61 2.60 -28.81
N MET A 392 10.95 3.57 -28.18
CA MET A 392 10.56 4.84 -28.81
C MET A 392 11.71 5.85 -28.91
N ILE A 393 12.74 5.73 -28.05
CA ILE A 393 13.95 6.56 -28.11
C ILE A 393 14.66 6.40 -29.45
N VAL A 394 14.73 5.18 -29.94
CA VAL A 394 15.42 4.84 -31.20
C VAL A 394 14.70 5.40 -32.44
N ASP A 395 13.40 5.57 -32.35
CA ASP A 395 12.52 5.95 -33.44
C ASP A 395 12.91 7.29 -34.07
N ASN A 396 13.23 8.29 -33.23
CA ASN A 396 13.69 9.61 -33.72
C ASN A 396 14.96 9.47 -34.54
N SER A 397 15.87 8.63 -34.06
CA SER A 397 17.15 8.35 -34.71
C SER A 397 16.98 7.62 -36.02
N ILE A 398 16.10 6.61 -36.08
CA ILE A 398 15.82 5.84 -37.30
C ILE A 398 15.32 6.74 -38.45
N VAL A 399 14.38 7.65 -38.14
CA VAL A 399 13.78 8.53 -39.15
C VAL A 399 14.82 9.48 -39.74
N VAL A 400 15.72 10.04 -38.93
CA VAL A 400 16.78 10.94 -39.38
C VAL A 400 17.79 10.17 -40.23
N ILE A 401 18.21 8.97 -39.77
CA ILE A 401 19.15 8.09 -40.48
C ILE A 401 18.56 7.65 -41.86
N ASP A 402 17.30 7.29 -41.92
CA ASP A 402 16.62 6.89 -43.16
C ASP A 402 16.59 8.04 -44.16
N GLY A 403 16.27 9.26 -43.68
CA GLY A 403 16.35 10.47 -44.47
C GLY A 403 17.76 10.76 -44.99
N TYR A 404 18.78 10.60 -44.17
CA TYR A 404 20.18 10.77 -44.57
C TYR A 404 20.57 9.78 -45.65
N LEU A 405 20.19 8.51 -45.55
CA LEU A 405 20.47 7.48 -46.55
C LEU A 405 19.73 7.75 -47.88
N ASP A 406 18.50 8.27 -47.84
CA ASP A 406 17.75 8.64 -49.03
C ASP A 406 18.41 9.81 -49.78
N TYR A 407 18.86 10.86 -49.06
CA TYR A 407 19.62 11.96 -49.69
C TYR A 407 20.96 11.52 -50.25
N LEU A 408 21.71 10.64 -49.59
CA LEU A 408 22.93 10.05 -50.14
C LEU A 408 22.65 9.22 -51.40
N GLY A 409 21.56 8.43 -51.39
CA GLY A 409 21.11 7.65 -52.55
C GLY A 409 20.75 8.51 -53.76
N ARG A 410 20.35 9.76 -53.57
CA ARG A 410 20.08 10.77 -54.59
C ARG A 410 21.35 11.51 -55.08
N GLY A 411 22.53 11.19 -54.51
CA GLY A 411 23.81 11.76 -54.93
C GLY A 411 24.19 13.06 -54.22
N HIS A 412 23.51 13.46 -53.15
CA HIS A 412 23.88 14.67 -52.41
C HIS A 412 25.13 14.43 -51.52
N SER A 413 25.82 15.52 -51.17
CA SER A 413 26.99 15.46 -50.28
C SER A 413 26.58 15.03 -48.86
N ARG A 414 27.51 14.39 -48.11
CA ARG A 414 27.27 13.94 -46.70
C ARG A 414 26.77 15.07 -45.81
N TRP A 415 27.38 16.24 -45.95
CA TRP A 415 27.04 17.40 -45.16
C TRP A 415 25.61 17.86 -45.43
N PHE A 416 25.27 18.00 -46.72
CA PHE A 416 23.93 18.38 -47.14
C PHE A 416 22.91 17.36 -46.71
N ALA A 417 23.17 16.08 -46.89
CA ALA A 417 22.28 14.99 -46.51
C ALA A 417 21.99 15.00 -45.00
N ALA A 418 23.02 15.18 -44.18
CA ALA A 418 22.87 15.19 -42.71
C ALA A 418 22.11 16.42 -42.19
N VAL A 419 22.36 17.59 -42.74
CA VAL A 419 21.66 18.82 -42.34
C VAL A 419 20.20 18.80 -42.80
N GLU A 420 19.96 18.42 -44.04
CA GLU A 420 18.64 18.51 -44.65
C GLU A 420 17.72 17.39 -44.10
N SER A 421 18.22 16.18 -43.80
CA SER A 421 17.44 15.14 -43.14
C SER A 421 16.95 15.60 -41.78
N ALA A 422 17.83 16.15 -40.94
CA ALA A 422 17.43 16.65 -39.62
C ALA A 422 16.44 17.82 -39.73
N ARG A 423 16.62 18.72 -40.69
CA ARG A 423 15.75 19.89 -40.91
C ARG A 423 14.36 19.50 -41.43
N GLU A 424 14.29 18.59 -42.40
CA GLU A 424 13.04 18.14 -43.01
C GLU A 424 12.16 17.42 -41.99
N PHE A 425 12.75 16.52 -41.15
CA PHE A 425 11.98 15.69 -40.27
C PHE A 425 11.74 16.31 -38.89
N PHE A 426 12.47 17.35 -38.46
CA PHE A 426 12.34 17.97 -37.15
C PHE A 426 10.90 18.40 -36.80
N PRO A 427 10.14 19.12 -37.66
CA PRO A 427 8.79 19.53 -37.31
C PRO A 427 7.85 18.36 -37.06
N SER A 428 7.97 17.30 -37.88
CA SER A 428 7.15 16.08 -37.76
C SER A 428 7.49 15.27 -36.52
N LEU A 429 8.79 15.15 -36.21
CA LEU A 429 9.28 14.46 -35.04
C LEU A 429 8.89 15.19 -33.74
N LEU A 430 9.03 16.54 -33.76
CA LEU A 430 8.62 17.36 -32.61
C LEU A 430 7.11 17.21 -32.33
N LEU A 431 6.28 17.33 -33.39
CA LEU A 431 4.85 17.16 -33.24
C LEU A 431 4.48 15.77 -32.70
N ALA A 432 5.07 14.72 -33.28
CA ALA A 432 4.82 13.36 -32.87
C ALA A 432 5.24 13.13 -31.39
N THR A 433 6.40 13.69 -31.01
CA THR A 433 6.87 13.61 -29.60
C THR A 433 5.93 14.34 -28.66
N ILE A 434 5.47 15.55 -28.99
CA ILE A 434 4.50 16.30 -28.20
C ILE A 434 3.18 15.51 -28.08
N CYS A 435 2.67 14.93 -29.17
CA CYS A 435 1.46 14.12 -29.13
C CYS A 435 1.59 12.92 -28.20
N ILE A 436 2.73 12.23 -28.19
CA ILE A 436 2.97 11.10 -27.28
C ILE A 436 3.00 11.60 -25.84
N CYS A 437 3.71 12.68 -25.53
CA CYS A 437 3.79 13.22 -24.19
C CYS A 437 2.40 13.66 -23.69
N MET A 438 1.66 14.39 -24.53
CA MET A 438 0.36 14.96 -24.15
C MET A 438 -0.74 13.92 -23.87
N ILE A 439 -0.56 12.66 -24.28
CA ILE A 439 -1.54 11.62 -24.00
C ILE A 439 -1.56 11.22 -22.51
N PHE A 440 -0.47 11.40 -21.80
CA PHE A 440 -0.31 11.01 -20.40
C PHE A 440 -0.71 12.10 -19.39
N TYR A 441 -0.52 13.38 -19.72
CA TYR A 441 -0.73 14.47 -18.77
C TYR A 441 -2.18 14.65 -18.29
N PRO A 442 -3.22 14.54 -19.14
CA PRO A 442 -4.58 14.69 -18.67
C PRO A 442 -4.98 13.68 -17.61
N ILE A 443 -4.45 12.45 -17.67
CA ILE A 443 -4.69 11.42 -16.66
C ILE A 443 -4.08 11.87 -15.32
N LEU A 444 -2.89 12.46 -15.33
CA LEU A 444 -2.25 12.99 -14.13
C LEU A 444 -3.11 14.08 -13.44
N PHE A 445 -3.80 14.93 -14.24
CA PHE A 445 -4.65 15.99 -13.70
C PHE A 445 -6.04 15.51 -13.27
N THR A 446 -6.52 14.41 -13.81
CA THR A 446 -7.84 13.87 -13.45
C THR A 446 -7.78 12.88 -12.28
N MET A 447 -6.65 12.23 -12.08
CA MET A 447 -6.48 11.28 -10.98
C MET A 447 -6.03 12.00 -9.71
N THR A 448 -6.67 11.65 -8.60
CA THR A 448 -6.39 12.15 -7.27
C THR A 448 -6.14 10.98 -6.30
N GLY A 449 -5.74 11.28 -5.08
CA GLY A 449 -5.50 10.26 -4.06
C GLY A 449 -4.30 9.37 -4.36
N MET A 450 -4.28 8.18 -3.77
CA MET A 450 -3.17 7.24 -3.85
C MET A 450 -2.77 6.87 -5.31
N MET A 451 -3.75 6.72 -6.21
CA MET A 451 -3.47 6.40 -7.61
C MET A 451 -2.89 7.58 -8.37
N GLY A 452 -3.29 8.80 -8.04
CA GLY A 452 -2.70 10.03 -8.57
C GLY A 452 -1.23 10.16 -8.15
N ASP A 453 -0.96 9.99 -6.86
CA ASP A 453 0.40 10.02 -6.29
C ASP A 453 1.29 8.94 -6.96
N PHE A 454 0.76 7.72 -7.15
CA PHE A 454 1.44 6.61 -7.81
C PHE A 454 1.87 6.92 -9.25
N LEU A 455 1.03 7.60 -10.02
CA LEU A 455 1.30 7.90 -11.44
C LEU A 455 2.05 9.22 -11.66
N THR A 456 2.30 10.03 -10.64
CA THR A 456 2.82 11.40 -10.75
C THR A 456 4.07 11.49 -11.62
N TRP A 457 5.04 10.61 -11.41
CA TRP A 457 6.34 10.67 -12.09
C TRP A 457 6.38 9.98 -13.46
N PHE A 458 5.36 9.18 -13.80
CA PHE A 458 5.32 8.41 -15.06
C PHE A 458 5.31 9.31 -16.31
N PRO A 459 4.40 10.31 -16.44
CA PRO A 459 4.39 11.23 -17.58
C PRO A 459 5.65 12.08 -17.71
N TRP A 460 6.18 12.54 -16.58
CA TRP A 460 7.40 13.34 -16.54
C TRP A 460 8.62 12.54 -17.04
N THR A 461 8.76 11.31 -16.57
CA THR A 461 9.83 10.40 -16.98
C THR A 461 9.79 10.14 -18.50
N ILE A 462 8.61 9.83 -19.05
CA ILE A 462 8.41 9.63 -20.48
C ILE A 462 8.79 10.91 -21.26
N THR A 463 8.32 12.06 -20.79
CA THR A 463 8.55 13.34 -21.46
C THR A 463 10.03 13.69 -21.50
N ILE A 464 10.73 13.57 -20.37
CA ILE A 464 12.18 13.83 -20.30
C ILE A 464 12.94 12.93 -21.27
N ASN A 465 12.65 11.63 -21.27
CA ASN A 465 13.33 10.67 -22.14
C ASN A 465 13.10 10.94 -23.63
N LEU A 466 11.85 11.20 -24.03
CA LEU A 466 11.49 11.48 -25.42
C LEU A 466 12.07 12.82 -25.91
N MET A 467 12.07 13.86 -25.06
CA MET A 467 12.63 15.16 -25.41
C MET A 467 14.16 15.10 -25.52
N VAL A 468 14.84 14.40 -24.61
CA VAL A 468 16.29 14.16 -24.71
C VAL A 468 16.61 13.39 -26.00
N SER A 469 15.85 12.33 -26.30
CA SER A 469 16.01 11.56 -27.56
C SER A 469 15.84 12.45 -28.81
N LEU A 470 14.82 13.30 -28.84
CA LEU A 470 14.58 14.21 -29.93
C LEU A 470 15.76 15.21 -30.13
N LEU A 471 16.25 15.78 -29.00
CA LEU A 471 17.41 16.69 -29.07
C LEU A 471 18.66 15.98 -29.59
N LEU A 472 18.94 14.76 -29.13
CA LEU A 472 20.06 13.95 -29.60
C LEU A 472 19.90 13.60 -31.08
N ALA A 473 18.69 13.26 -31.54
CA ALA A 473 18.40 12.94 -32.94
C ALA A 473 18.69 14.10 -33.87
N VAL A 474 18.44 15.33 -33.46
CA VAL A 474 18.65 16.53 -34.28
C VAL A 474 20.06 17.09 -34.12
N MET A 475 20.66 17.02 -32.95
CA MET A 475 21.93 17.67 -32.64
C MET A 475 23.15 16.74 -32.79
N VAL A 476 23.02 15.46 -32.48
CA VAL A 476 24.15 14.51 -32.38
C VAL A 476 24.19 13.56 -33.56
N ILE A 477 23.06 13.00 -33.98
CA ILE A 477 22.99 12.00 -35.05
C ILE A 477 23.56 12.53 -36.37
N PRO A 478 23.24 13.74 -36.85
CA PRO A 478 23.80 14.25 -38.12
C PRO A 478 25.34 14.25 -38.17
N PHE A 479 25.98 14.40 -37.00
CA PHE A 479 27.44 14.32 -36.94
C PHE A 479 27.95 12.88 -36.92
N LEU A 480 27.27 12.00 -36.17
CA LEU A 480 27.63 10.59 -36.17
C LEU A 480 27.45 9.95 -37.54
N GLU A 481 26.43 10.37 -38.30
CA GLU A 481 26.19 9.94 -39.66
C GLU A 481 27.39 10.33 -40.60
N ILE A 482 27.83 11.59 -40.52
CA ILE A 482 28.97 12.05 -41.30
C ILE A 482 30.25 11.32 -40.91
N LEU A 483 30.43 11.00 -39.62
CA LEU A 483 31.64 10.37 -39.13
C LEU A 483 31.69 8.87 -39.45
N ILE A 484 30.58 8.15 -39.27
CA ILE A 484 30.53 6.67 -39.28
C ILE A 484 30.09 6.13 -40.65
N ILE A 485 29.15 6.86 -41.36
CA ILE A 485 28.57 6.41 -42.62
C ILE A 485 29.31 7.08 -43.79
N PRO A 486 30.18 6.37 -44.51
CA PRO A 486 30.89 6.95 -45.68
C PRO A 486 29.94 7.17 -46.86
N ALA A 487 30.28 8.08 -47.74
CA ALA A 487 29.65 8.20 -49.06
C ALA A 487 30.11 7.02 -49.95
N VAL A 488 29.54 5.87 -49.69
CA VAL A 488 29.76 4.73 -50.58
C VAL A 488 28.75 4.86 -51.71
N HIS A 489 29.26 4.90 -52.95
CA HIS A 489 28.45 4.55 -54.11
C HIS A 489 27.78 3.21 -53.80
N VAL A 490 26.44 3.20 -53.75
CA VAL A 490 25.67 1.98 -53.56
C VAL A 490 25.99 1.05 -54.72
N ARG A 491 27.09 0.29 -54.61
CA ARG A 491 27.27 -0.91 -55.41
C ARG A 491 26.11 -1.82 -55.04
N ARG A 492 25.20 -2.03 -55.94
CA ARG A 492 24.21 -3.11 -55.92
C ARG A 492 24.95 -4.47 -55.99
N ASP A 493 25.56 -4.83 -54.89
CA ASP A 493 25.91 -6.22 -54.68
C ASP A 493 24.61 -6.99 -54.61
N GLY A 494 24.42 -7.95 -55.51
CA GLY A 494 23.16 -8.69 -55.70
C GLY A 494 22.74 -9.63 -54.57
N ARG A 495 23.18 -9.41 -53.34
CA ARG A 495 22.67 -10.08 -52.15
C ARG A 495 21.43 -9.37 -51.65
N ARG A 496 20.26 -9.99 -51.86
CA ARG A 496 18.98 -9.57 -51.31
C ARG A 496 19.04 -9.61 -49.79
N SER A 497 18.86 -8.43 -49.15
CA SER A 497 18.73 -8.31 -47.70
C SER A 497 17.41 -8.93 -47.21
N PHE A 498 17.34 -9.31 -45.93
CA PHE A 498 16.08 -9.73 -45.33
C PHE A 498 14.98 -8.67 -45.47
N THR A 499 15.34 -7.40 -45.31
CA THR A 499 14.43 -6.25 -45.51
C THR A 499 13.90 -6.16 -46.95
N ASP A 500 14.65 -6.54 -47.96
CA ASP A 500 14.20 -6.55 -49.39
C ASP A 500 13.13 -7.61 -49.60
N ARG A 501 13.26 -8.81 -48.97
CA ARG A 501 12.24 -9.86 -49.04
C ARG A 501 10.95 -9.42 -48.37
N VAL A 502 11.04 -8.82 -47.18
CA VAL A 502 9.88 -8.30 -46.46
C VAL A 502 9.18 -7.22 -47.28
N HIS A 503 9.95 -6.33 -47.91
CA HIS A 503 9.42 -5.29 -48.80
C HIS A 503 8.69 -5.85 -50.00
N ASP A 504 9.22 -6.91 -50.64
CA ASP A 504 8.58 -7.58 -51.77
C ASP A 504 7.29 -8.28 -51.43
N VAL A 505 7.24 -8.92 -50.23
CA VAL A 505 6.00 -9.54 -49.70
C VAL A 505 4.97 -8.45 -49.42
N TYR A 506 5.38 -7.40 -48.71
CA TYR A 506 4.49 -6.29 -48.39
C TYR A 506 3.92 -5.60 -49.63
N ARG A 507 4.72 -5.40 -50.66
CA ARG A 507 4.26 -4.81 -51.92
C ARG A 507 3.12 -5.62 -52.54
N ARG A 508 3.16 -6.96 -52.46
CA ARG A 508 2.08 -7.82 -52.93
C ARG A 508 0.84 -7.69 -52.08
N VAL A 509 1.01 -7.68 -50.75
CA VAL A 509 -0.09 -7.49 -49.80
C VAL A 509 -0.74 -6.13 -49.99
N LEU A 510 0.06 -5.05 -50.12
CA LEU A 510 -0.46 -3.69 -50.35
C LEU A 510 -1.24 -3.59 -51.66
N ALA A 511 -0.74 -4.18 -52.74
CA ALA A 511 -1.47 -4.22 -54.00
C ALA A 511 -2.81 -4.95 -53.89
N TRP A 512 -2.86 -6.02 -53.11
CA TRP A 512 -4.09 -6.79 -52.85
C TRP A 512 -5.08 -5.96 -52.00
N THR A 513 -4.63 -5.28 -50.95
CA THR A 513 -5.48 -4.42 -50.09
C THR A 513 -6.07 -3.25 -50.86
N PHE A 514 -5.32 -2.64 -51.76
CA PHE A 514 -5.86 -1.60 -52.66
C PHE A 514 -6.88 -2.11 -53.65
N ARG A 515 -6.75 -3.38 -54.12
CA ARG A 515 -7.71 -4.03 -55.02
C ARG A 515 -9.02 -4.36 -54.28
N HIS A 516 -8.93 -4.76 -53.01
CA HIS A 516 -10.08 -5.13 -52.16
C HIS A 516 -10.29 -4.16 -51.00
N GLY A 517 -10.27 -2.85 -51.28
CA GLY A 517 -10.25 -1.82 -50.25
C GLY A 517 -11.39 -1.84 -49.24
N TRP A 518 -12.64 -2.18 -49.67
CA TRP A 518 -13.76 -2.32 -48.71
C TRP A 518 -13.60 -3.54 -47.80
N LEU A 519 -13.12 -4.64 -48.32
CA LEU A 519 -12.83 -5.82 -47.49
C LEU A 519 -11.77 -5.54 -46.44
N THR A 520 -10.73 -4.78 -46.81
CA THR A 520 -9.66 -4.40 -45.88
C THR A 520 -10.17 -3.49 -44.77
N ILE A 521 -11.04 -2.54 -45.09
CA ILE A 521 -11.66 -1.66 -44.08
C ILE A 521 -12.61 -2.45 -43.18
N SER A 522 -13.42 -3.37 -43.77
CA SER A 522 -14.31 -4.22 -42.97
C SER A 522 -13.54 -5.17 -42.05
N LEU A 523 -12.38 -5.67 -42.47
CA LEU A 523 -11.52 -6.50 -41.61
C LEU A 523 -10.97 -5.68 -40.42
N GLY A 524 -10.58 -4.41 -40.68
CA GLY A 524 -10.18 -3.50 -39.58
C GLY A 524 -11.31 -3.21 -38.59
N ALA A 525 -12.53 -2.97 -39.10
CA ALA A 525 -13.68 -2.78 -38.21
C ALA A 525 -14.00 -4.06 -37.42
N ALA A 526 -13.95 -5.22 -38.09
CA ALA A 526 -14.16 -6.51 -37.43
C ALA A 526 -13.10 -6.78 -36.34
N SER A 527 -11.84 -6.41 -36.54
CA SER A 527 -10.80 -6.59 -35.53
C SER A 527 -11.08 -5.77 -34.25
N VAL A 528 -11.66 -4.58 -34.38
CA VAL A 528 -12.08 -3.76 -33.23
C VAL A 528 -13.25 -4.42 -32.51
N VAL A 529 -14.25 -4.94 -33.24
CA VAL A 529 -15.39 -5.64 -32.62
C VAL A 529 -14.93 -6.90 -31.88
N VAL A 530 -14.03 -7.67 -32.48
CA VAL A 530 -13.47 -8.87 -31.85
C VAL A 530 -12.68 -8.50 -30.59
N SER A 531 -11.93 -7.41 -30.59
CA SER A 531 -11.21 -6.96 -29.39
C SER A 531 -12.16 -6.58 -28.25
N LEU A 532 -13.29 -5.93 -28.56
CA LEU A 532 -14.31 -5.62 -27.54
C LEU A 532 -14.97 -6.91 -26.99
N LEU A 533 -15.20 -7.90 -27.83
CA LEU A 533 -15.71 -9.21 -27.39
C LEU A 533 -14.70 -9.93 -26.48
N ILE A 534 -13.41 -9.92 -26.84
CA ILE A 534 -12.35 -10.49 -25.99
C ILE A 534 -12.26 -9.74 -24.66
N ALA A 535 -12.36 -8.41 -24.67
CA ALA A 535 -12.34 -7.60 -23.45
C ALA A 535 -13.44 -8.01 -22.44
N THR A 536 -14.62 -8.45 -22.92
CA THR A 536 -15.69 -8.94 -22.02
C THR A 536 -15.38 -10.30 -21.39
N GLN A 537 -14.40 -11.02 -21.91
CA GLN A 537 -13.98 -12.34 -21.37
C GLN A 537 -12.79 -12.23 -20.45
N LEU A 538 -12.00 -11.17 -20.56
CA LEU A 538 -10.84 -10.94 -19.72
C LEU A 538 -11.25 -10.64 -18.28
N LYS A 539 -10.42 -11.08 -17.34
CA LYS A 539 -10.54 -10.75 -15.94
C LYS A 539 -10.18 -9.27 -15.78
N PHE A 540 -10.91 -8.57 -14.91
CA PHE A 540 -10.64 -7.18 -14.57
C PHE A 540 -10.16 -7.10 -13.11
N ARG A 541 -9.03 -6.48 -12.88
CA ARG A 541 -8.50 -6.12 -11.57
C ARG A 541 -7.59 -4.91 -11.73
N MET A 542 -7.93 -3.81 -11.06
CA MET A 542 -7.22 -2.54 -11.26
C MET A 542 -5.74 -2.66 -10.91
N VAL A 543 -5.41 -3.27 -9.77
CA VAL A 543 -4.05 -3.51 -9.30
C VAL A 543 -3.90 -4.98 -8.93
N PRO A 544 -2.88 -5.71 -9.39
CA PRO A 544 -2.69 -7.12 -9.07
C PRO A 544 -2.24 -7.32 -7.62
N PHE A 545 -2.20 -8.57 -7.17
CA PHE A 545 -1.57 -8.94 -5.92
C PHE A 545 -0.07 -8.60 -5.93
N ALA A 546 0.51 -8.42 -4.74
CA ALA A 546 1.93 -8.14 -4.62
C ALA A 546 2.76 -9.41 -4.86
N ASP A 547 3.80 -9.28 -5.69
CA ASP A 547 4.79 -10.35 -5.91
C ASP A 547 5.76 -10.39 -4.72
N ARG A 548 5.36 -11.11 -3.65
CA ARG A 548 6.13 -11.19 -2.40
C ARG A 548 6.31 -12.64 -1.96
N ASP A 549 7.50 -12.94 -1.46
CA ASP A 549 7.81 -14.18 -0.74
C ASP A 549 7.33 -14.10 0.72
N GLN A 550 6.19 -13.44 0.93
CA GLN A 550 5.64 -13.15 2.25
C GLN A 550 4.11 -13.07 2.17
N PHE A 551 3.44 -13.59 3.19
CA PHE A 551 1.99 -13.45 3.36
C PHE A 551 1.63 -13.26 4.84
N ALA A 552 0.39 -12.85 5.09
CA ALA A 552 -0.15 -12.71 6.44
C ALA A 552 -1.16 -13.81 6.76
N VAL A 553 -1.27 -14.18 8.04
CA VAL A 553 -2.38 -14.97 8.56
C VAL A 553 -3.09 -14.15 9.62
N GLU A 554 -4.40 -14.03 9.50
CA GLU A 554 -5.26 -13.33 10.46
C GLU A 554 -6.17 -14.35 11.15
N ILE A 555 -6.21 -14.30 12.48
CA ILE A 555 -6.98 -15.22 13.33
C ILE A 555 -7.91 -14.39 14.19
N TYR A 556 -9.21 -14.63 14.07
CA TYR A 556 -10.25 -13.95 14.82
C TYR A 556 -11.04 -14.96 15.66
N LEU A 557 -11.14 -14.71 16.95
CA LEU A 557 -11.94 -15.49 17.88
C LEU A 557 -13.10 -14.62 18.42
N ARG A 558 -13.94 -15.22 19.28
CA ARG A 558 -15.02 -14.48 19.92
C ARG A 558 -14.47 -13.37 20.82
N PRO A 559 -15.18 -12.26 21.00
CA PRO A 559 -14.71 -11.09 21.74
C PRO A 559 -14.32 -11.35 23.20
N ASP A 560 -14.92 -12.35 23.82
CA ASP A 560 -14.71 -12.76 25.22
C ASP A 560 -13.61 -13.82 25.39
N THR A 561 -12.90 -14.15 24.31
CA THR A 561 -11.86 -15.18 24.35
C THR A 561 -10.62 -14.66 25.07
N PRO A 562 -10.12 -15.38 26.12
CA PRO A 562 -8.88 -15.02 26.79
C PRO A 562 -7.67 -15.25 25.91
N LEU A 563 -6.57 -14.51 26.19
CA LEU A 563 -5.35 -14.52 25.38
C LEU A 563 -4.72 -15.91 25.24
N GLU A 564 -4.78 -16.73 26.30
CA GLU A 564 -4.25 -18.09 26.33
C GLU A 564 -4.94 -18.98 25.28
N ARG A 565 -6.26 -18.79 25.10
CA ARG A 565 -7.04 -19.58 24.15
C ARG A 565 -6.70 -19.13 22.72
N THR A 566 -6.58 -17.83 22.52
CA THR A 566 -6.11 -17.26 21.24
C THR A 566 -4.71 -17.77 20.91
N GLY A 567 -3.82 -17.80 21.92
CA GLY A 567 -2.48 -18.36 21.81
C GLY A 567 -2.47 -19.85 21.45
N ALA A 568 -3.36 -20.65 22.03
CA ALA A 568 -3.45 -22.07 21.72
C ALA A 568 -3.86 -22.35 20.26
N VAL A 569 -4.78 -21.55 19.69
CA VAL A 569 -5.14 -21.60 18.28
C VAL A 569 -3.96 -21.14 17.42
N ALA A 570 -3.34 -20.01 17.77
CA ALA A 570 -2.18 -19.47 17.08
C ALA A 570 -1.01 -20.48 17.06
N ASP A 571 -0.71 -21.14 18.17
CA ASP A 571 0.32 -22.17 18.25
C ASP A 571 0.01 -23.38 17.36
N SER A 572 -1.26 -23.71 17.16
CA SER A 572 -1.68 -24.80 16.28
C SER A 572 -1.45 -24.45 14.79
N VAL A 573 -1.76 -23.20 14.43
CA VAL A 573 -1.48 -22.67 13.08
C VAL A 573 0.04 -22.56 12.86
N TYR A 574 0.78 -22.03 13.85
CA TYR A 574 2.25 -21.94 13.80
C TYR A 574 2.91 -23.30 13.53
N ARG A 575 2.51 -24.35 14.29
CA ARG A 575 3.08 -25.68 14.11
C ARG A 575 2.85 -26.25 12.71
N ALA A 576 1.70 -25.99 12.12
CA ALA A 576 1.41 -26.44 10.76
C ALA A 576 2.24 -25.68 9.72
N LEU A 577 2.36 -24.38 9.86
CA LEU A 577 3.18 -23.55 8.97
C LEU A 577 4.68 -23.90 9.07
N ARG A 578 5.16 -24.11 10.29
CA ARG A 578 6.57 -24.45 10.52
C ARG A 578 6.96 -25.83 10.02
N ALA A 579 6.00 -26.74 9.89
CA ALA A 579 6.21 -28.07 9.32
C ALA A 579 6.32 -28.06 7.79
N ASP A 580 5.98 -26.97 7.13
CA ASP A 580 6.06 -26.81 5.68
C ASP A 580 7.45 -26.30 5.29
N GLU A 581 8.19 -27.08 4.48
CA GLU A 581 9.54 -26.75 4.04
C GLU A 581 9.63 -25.47 3.19
N ARG A 582 8.52 -25.04 2.60
CA ARG A 582 8.41 -23.79 1.84
C ARG A 582 8.42 -22.55 2.72
N VAL A 583 8.24 -22.70 4.05
CA VAL A 583 8.19 -21.61 5.02
C VAL A 583 9.55 -21.40 5.67
N LYS A 584 10.14 -20.22 5.49
CA LYS A 584 11.42 -19.81 6.10
C LYS A 584 11.27 -19.41 7.56
N SER A 585 10.35 -18.50 7.83
CA SER A 585 10.13 -17.97 9.18
C SER A 585 8.66 -17.61 9.40
N VAL A 586 8.24 -17.70 10.65
CA VAL A 586 6.89 -17.35 11.10
C VAL A 586 7.01 -16.46 12.32
N THR A 587 6.54 -15.23 12.21
CA THR A 587 6.43 -14.31 13.34
C THR A 587 4.97 -14.20 13.76
N SER A 588 4.67 -14.53 14.98
CA SER A 588 3.32 -14.50 15.55
C SER A 588 3.14 -13.30 16.48
N PHE A 589 2.07 -12.57 16.25
CA PHE A 589 1.55 -11.48 17.07
C PHE A 589 0.25 -11.97 17.68
N VAL A 590 0.21 -12.17 18.99
CA VAL A 590 -0.98 -12.68 19.69
C VAL A 590 -1.52 -11.60 20.60
N GLY A 591 -2.80 -11.26 20.47
CA GLY A 591 -3.43 -10.13 21.14
C GLY A 591 -3.14 -8.76 20.52
N CYS A 592 -2.32 -8.71 19.48
CA CYS A 592 -1.97 -7.46 18.79
C CYS A 592 -1.81 -7.68 17.28
N SER A 593 -1.79 -6.59 16.55
CA SER A 593 -1.42 -6.56 15.12
C SER A 593 0.05 -6.20 14.95
N SER A 594 0.65 -6.64 13.85
CA SER A 594 1.97 -6.18 13.47
C SER A 594 1.95 -4.68 13.13
N PRO A 595 3.08 -3.96 13.28
CA PRO A 595 3.25 -2.68 12.61
C PRO A 595 3.01 -2.81 11.11
N ARG A 596 2.73 -1.70 10.42
CA ARG A 596 2.58 -1.70 8.96
C ARG A 596 3.93 -2.04 8.31
N PHE A 597 4.09 -3.26 7.87
CA PHE A 597 5.32 -3.77 7.26
C PHE A 597 5.29 -3.75 5.73
N GLN A 598 4.14 -3.47 5.14
CA GLN A 598 3.94 -3.35 3.71
C GLN A 598 2.92 -2.23 3.46
N MET A 599 3.12 -1.48 2.41
CA MET A 599 2.44 -0.23 2.07
C MET A 599 0.91 -0.31 2.18
N SER A 600 0.31 -1.36 1.64
CA SER A 600 -1.13 -1.54 1.61
C SER A 600 -1.68 -2.41 2.74
N TYR A 601 -0.83 -2.98 3.61
CA TYR A 601 -1.29 -3.79 4.74
C TYR A 601 -1.51 -2.93 5.99
N ALA A 602 -2.74 -2.47 6.20
CA ALA A 602 -3.08 -1.66 7.37
C ALA A 602 -3.11 -2.51 8.65
N PRO A 603 -2.50 -2.03 9.76
CA PRO A 603 -2.64 -2.67 11.07
C PRO A 603 -4.09 -2.74 11.49
N GLN A 604 -4.46 -3.82 12.21
CA GLN A 604 -5.77 -3.93 12.83
C GLN A 604 -5.75 -3.33 14.24
N ILE A 605 -6.85 -2.74 14.68
CA ILE A 605 -7.04 -2.41 16.09
C ILE A 605 -7.51 -3.68 16.76
N ALA A 606 -6.57 -4.37 17.39
CA ALA A 606 -6.73 -5.73 17.86
C ALA A 606 -6.97 -5.79 19.38
N GLY A 607 -7.56 -6.88 19.85
CA GLY A 607 -7.74 -7.24 21.25
C GLY A 607 -7.24 -8.66 21.51
N LYS A 608 -7.41 -9.15 22.75
CA LYS A 608 -6.98 -10.49 23.18
C LYS A 608 -7.51 -11.65 22.32
N ASN A 609 -8.60 -11.43 21.60
CA ASN A 609 -9.26 -12.39 20.70
C ASN A 609 -8.71 -12.40 19.27
N TYR A 610 -7.60 -11.70 19.02
CA TYR A 610 -6.99 -11.60 17.70
C TYR A 610 -5.55 -12.10 17.71
N ALA A 611 -5.15 -12.75 16.62
CA ALA A 611 -3.73 -13.01 16.36
C ALA A 611 -3.41 -12.79 14.87
N GLN A 612 -2.18 -12.44 14.61
CA GLN A 612 -1.68 -12.22 13.27
C GLN A 612 -0.31 -12.86 13.08
N PHE A 613 -0.04 -13.37 11.88
CA PHE A 613 1.28 -13.87 11.53
C PHE A 613 1.83 -13.11 10.33
N ILE A 614 3.14 -12.90 10.35
CA ILE A 614 3.95 -12.59 9.17
C ILE A 614 4.70 -13.88 8.84
N VAL A 615 4.46 -14.41 7.64
CA VAL A 615 5.04 -15.65 7.17
C VAL A 615 5.95 -15.35 5.98
N ASN A 616 7.23 -15.66 6.09
CA ASN A 616 8.19 -15.56 5.00
C ASN A 616 8.40 -16.92 4.35
N THR A 617 8.34 -16.99 3.03
CA THR A 617 8.47 -18.22 2.23
C THR A 617 9.80 -18.24 1.46
N THR A 618 10.04 -19.35 0.76
CA THR A 618 11.26 -19.51 -0.06
C THR A 618 11.16 -18.80 -1.39
N SER A 619 9.96 -18.66 -1.95
CA SER A 619 9.70 -17.95 -3.21
C SER A 619 8.27 -17.39 -3.29
N VAL A 620 8.01 -16.55 -4.29
CA VAL A 620 6.67 -16.06 -4.60
C VAL A 620 5.74 -17.21 -5.01
N ASP A 621 6.23 -18.14 -5.81
CA ASP A 621 5.46 -19.31 -6.26
C ASP A 621 5.05 -20.21 -5.07
N ASP A 622 5.93 -20.37 -4.08
CA ASP A 622 5.63 -21.10 -2.84
C ASP A 622 4.57 -20.38 -2.02
N THR A 623 4.65 -19.04 -1.94
CA THR A 623 3.59 -18.24 -1.32
C THR A 623 2.23 -18.53 -1.94
N GLU A 624 2.15 -18.47 -3.26
CA GLU A 624 0.89 -18.70 -3.98
C GLU A 624 0.36 -20.13 -3.80
N SER A 625 1.24 -21.12 -3.87
CA SER A 625 0.88 -22.53 -3.68
C SER A 625 0.37 -22.80 -2.27
N ILE A 626 1.02 -22.27 -1.23
CA ILE A 626 0.58 -22.39 0.16
C ILE A 626 -0.80 -21.76 0.34
N LEU A 627 -1.00 -20.55 -0.18
CA LEU A 627 -2.26 -19.85 -0.05
C LEU A 627 -3.42 -20.61 -0.70
N ASP A 628 -3.20 -21.18 -1.89
CA ASP A 628 -4.22 -21.95 -2.62
C ASP A 628 -4.53 -23.29 -1.91
N GLU A 629 -3.51 -23.99 -1.40
CA GLU A 629 -3.67 -25.26 -0.69
C GLU A 629 -4.35 -25.08 0.68
N TYR A 630 -3.95 -24.04 1.43
CA TYR A 630 -4.41 -23.86 2.80
C TYR A 630 -5.79 -23.19 2.88
N ALA A 631 -6.23 -22.46 1.84
CA ALA A 631 -7.53 -21.81 1.84
C ALA A 631 -8.69 -22.80 2.09
N ASP A 632 -8.70 -23.92 1.38
CA ASP A 632 -9.74 -24.95 1.52
C ASP A 632 -9.51 -25.85 2.76
N ALA A 633 -8.24 -26.11 3.12
CA ALA A 633 -7.90 -27.01 4.22
C ALA A 633 -8.15 -26.40 5.62
N TRP A 634 -8.13 -25.07 5.72
CA TRP A 634 -8.17 -24.36 6.99
C TRP A 634 -9.44 -23.53 7.21
N ALA A 635 -10.28 -23.36 6.19
CA ALA A 635 -11.48 -22.52 6.26
C ALA A 635 -12.40 -22.87 7.43
N ASP A 636 -12.58 -24.17 7.74
CA ASP A 636 -13.48 -24.67 8.76
C ASP A 636 -12.77 -25.54 9.83
N ARG A 637 -11.44 -25.42 9.97
CA ARG A 637 -10.67 -26.28 10.88
C ARG A 637 -10.92 -25.99 12.35
N PHE A 638 -11.18 -24.73 12.69
CA PHE A 638 -11.47 -24.28 14.04
C PHE A 638 -12.91 -23.79 14.12
N PRO A 639 -13.81 -24.50 14.83
CA PRO A 639 -15.19 -24.04 14.98
C PRO A 639 -15.33 -22.72 15.77
N GLU A 640 -14.33 -22.40 16.59
CA GLU A 640 -14.27 -21.23 17.48
C GLU A 640 -13.50 -20.04 16.88
N ALA A 641 -12.77 -20.24 15.78
CA ALA A 641 -11.89 -19.22 15.21
C ALA A 641 -12.04 -19.12 13.70
N TYR A 642 -12.05 -17.90 13.19
CA TYR A 642 -11.91 -17.62 11.77
C TYR A 642 -10.43 -17.40 11.48
N VAL A 643 -9.84 -18.30 10.68
CA VAL A 643 -8.42 -18.24 10.28
C VAL A 643 -8.34 -17.93 8.81
N LYS A 644 -7.79 -16.77 8.45
CA LYS A 644 -7.65 -16.29 7.08
C LYS A 644 -6.18 -16.24 6.66
N PHE A 645 -5.82 -16.92 5.58
CA PHE A 645 -4.54 -16.79 4.90
C PHE A 645 -4.66 -15.69 3.85
N LYS A 646 -3.90 -14.62 4.00
CA LYS A 646 -4.06 -13.39 3.23
C LYS A 646 -2.84 -13.10 2.38
N GLN A 647 -3.00 -13.15 1.06
CA GLN A 647 -1.98 -12.66 0.15
C GLN A 647 -1.83 -11.14 0.30
N LEU A 648 -0.59 -10.65 0.27
CA LEU A 648 -0.36 -9.21 0.25
C LEU A 648 -0.87 -8.62 -1.06
N ASP A 649 -1.51 -7.46 -0.97
CA ASP A 649 -2.18 -6.79 -2.08
C ASP A 649 -1.78 -5.32 -2.10
N TYR A 650 -1.76 -4.72 -3.27
CA TYR A 650 -1.54 -3.29 -3.42
C TYR A 650 -2.83 -2.45 -3.29
N GLN A 651 -4.01 -3.06 -3.30
CA GLN A 651 -5.29 -2.37 -3.13
C GLN A 651 -5.74 -2.25 -1.67
N ASN A 652 -5.34 -3.19 -0.81
CA ASN A 652 -5.78 -3.32 0.58
C ASN A 652 -7.31 -3.27 0.77
N VAL A 653 -8.06 -3.83 -0.18
CA VAL A 653 -9.52 -3.93 -0.10
C VAL A 653 -9.97 -5.36 -0.37
N PRO A 654 -11.05 -5.84 0.26
CA PRO A 654 -11.60 -7.16 -0.03
C PRO A 654 -12.00 -7.27 -1.50
N SER A 655 -11.91 -8.47 -2.06
CA SER A 655 -12.33 -8.73 -3.45
C SER A 655 -13.81 -8.47 -3.63
N LEU A 656 -14.62 -8.83 -2.63
CA LEU A 656 -16.05 -8.59 -2.58
C LEU A 656 -16.43 -8.03 -1.20
N GLU A 657 -17.24 -6.99 -1.19
CA GLU A 657 -17.74 -6.35 0.04
C GLU A 657 -19.17 -5.88 -0.18
N PHE A 658 -20.05 -6.28 0.73
CA PHE A 658 -21.47 -5.90 0.75
C PHE A 658 -21.79 -5.29 2.09
N ARG A 659 -22.26 -4.07 2.11
CA ARG A 659 -22.59 -3.28 3.29
C ARG A 659 -24.07 -3.19 3.44
N PHE A 660 -24.55 -3.40 4.66
CA PHE A 660 -25.95 -3.27 5.07
C PHE A 660 -26.08 -2.11 6.05
N TYR A 661 -26.87 -1.12 5.73
CA TYR A 661 -27.12 0.06 6.55
C TYR A 661 -28.51 0.05 7.10
N GLY A 662 -28.68 0.50 8.35
CA GLY A 662 -29.98 0.62 8.99
C GLY A 662 -29.88 0.98 10.47
N SER A 663 -31.00 1.25 11.12
CA SER A 663 -31.04 1.60 12.54
C SER A 663 -31.08 0.38 13.46
N ASP A 664 -31.68 -0.72 13.00
CA ASP A 664 -31.91 -1.94 13.80
C ASP A 664 -30.85 -3.00 13.48
N ILE A 665 -30.01 -3.32 14.46
CA ILE A 665 -28.87 -4.23 14.30
C ILE A 665 -29.32 -5.67 14.01
N ASP A 666 -30.44 -6.11 14.56
CA ASP A 666 -30.96 -7.47 14.34
C ASP A 666 -31.45 -7.66 12.90
N SER A 667 -32.08 -6.64 12.33
CA SER A 667 -32.47 -6.61 10.91
C SER A 667 -31.26 -6.65 9.99
N LEU A 668 -30.20 -5.87 10.30
CA LEU A 668 -28.93 -5.87 9.57
C LEU A 668 -28.27 -7.26 9.63
N ARG A 669 -28.18 -7.86 10.83
CA ARG A 669 -27.64 -9.18 11.03
C ARG A 669 -28.40 -10.22 10.22
N ALA A 670 -29.73 -10.24 10.28
CA ALA A 670 -30.54 -11.19 9.55
C ALA A 670 -30.35 -11.09 8.02
N ALA A 671 -30.13 -9.87 7.49
CA ALA A 671 -29.83 -9.67 6.08
C ALA A 671 -28.42 -10.17 5.72
N ALA A 672 -27.42 -9.86 6.54
CA ALA A 672 -26.04 -10.30 6.35
C ALA A 672 -25.91 -11.83 6.40
N ASP A 673 -26.55 -12.48 7.39
CA ASP A 673 -26.53 -13.93 7.57
C ASP A 673 -27.14 -14.67 6.37
N ARG A 674 -28.27 -14.15 5.82
CA ARG A 674 -28.88 -14.71 4.59
C ARG A 674 -27.94 -14.61 3.40
N LEU A 675 -27.25 -13.49 3.25
CA LEU A 675 -26.28 -13.31 2.17
C LEU A 675 -25.10 -14.26 2.35
N MET A 676 -24.49 -14.32 3.53
CA MET A 676 -23.37 -15.21 3.83
C MET A 676 -23.70 -16.69 3.59
N ALA A 677 -24.89 -17.13 4.01
CA ALA A 677 -25.34 -18.50 3.80
C ALA A 677 -25.39 -18.88 2.31
N ARG A 678 -25.75 -17.93 1.43
CA ARG A 678 -25.73 -18.12 -0.02
C ARG A 678 -24.32 -18.05 -0.60
N MET A 679 -23.50 -17.10 -0.14
CA MET A 679 -22.13 -16.92 -0.62
C MET A 679 -21.25 -18.13 -0.28
N ARG A 680 -21.42 -18.74 0.91
CA ARG A 680 -20.70 -19.96 1.30
C ARG A 680 -20.98 -21.18 0.43
N GLN A 681 -22.08 -21.18 -0.32
CA GLN A 681 -22.43 -22.24 -1.28
C GLN A 681 -21.77 -22.04 -2.66
N MET A 682 -21.12 -20.92 -2.88
CA MET A 682 -20.46 -20.60 -4.16
C MET A 682 -19.02 -21.10 -4.17
N PRO A 683 -18.64 -22.03 -5.04
CA PRO A 683 -17.32 -22.65 -5.02
C PRO A 683 -16.19 -21.69 -5.45
N GLU A 684 -16.54 -20.58 -6.08
CA GLU A 684 -15.59 -19.54 -6.51
C GLU A 684 -15.16 -18.62 -5.37
N LEU A 685 -15.89 -18.64 -4.23
CA LEU A 685 -15.65 -17.79 -3.07
C LEU A 685 -14.88 -18.53 -1.98
N GLN A 686 -14.08 -17.75 -1.24
CA GLN A 686 -13.38 -18.17 -0.03
C GLN A 686 -13.43 -17.05 1.00
N TRP A 687 -13.17 -17.36 2.27
CA TRP A 687 -13.07 -16.40 3.37
C TRP A 687 -14.32 -15.51 3.52
N VAL A 688 -15.53 -16.12 3.37
CA VAL A 688 -16.80 -15.41 3.57
C VAL A 688 -16.98 -15.12 5.06
N HIS A 689 -16.96 -13.85 5.42
CA HIS A 689 -16.97 -13.37 6.81
C HIS A 689 -17.77 -12.07 6.94
N THR A 690 -18.14 -11.75 8.20
CA THR A 690 -18.78 -10.49 8.56
C THR A 690 -17.99 -9.77 9.66
N ASP A 691 -18.06 -8.46 9.70
CA ASP A 691 -17.53 -7.64 10.80
C ASP A 691 -18.42 -7.61 12.04
N TYR A 692 -19.64 -8.20 11.96
CA TYR A 692 -20.53 -8.36 13.11
C TYR A 692 -19.95 -9.36 14.10
N GLU A 693 -19.98 -8.99 15.38
CA GLU A 693 -19.61 -9.84 16.50
C GLU A 693 -20.84 -10.16 17.35
N ASP A 694 -20.97 -11.42 17.79
CA ASP A 694 -22.09 -11.83 18.64
C ASP A 694 -22.07 -11.06 19.97
N PRO A 695 -23.25 -10.77 20.56
CA PRO A 695 -23.34 -10.15 21.87
C PRO A 695 -22.60 -10.98 22.93
N ARG A 696 -21.99 -10.29 23.88
CA ARG A 696 -21.31 -10.93 25.02
C ARG A 696 -22.10 -10.86 26.30
N ALA A 697 -21.89 -11.83 27.20
CA ALA A 697 -22.46 -11.82 28.52
C ALA A 697 -21.75 -10.75 29.37
N ILE A 698 -22.54 -9.98 30.09
CA ILE A 698 -22.08 -9.02 31.11
C ILE A 698 -22.74 -9.27 32.43
N ALA A 699 -22.10 -8.88 33.54
CA ALA A 699 -22.71 -8.82 34.86
C ALA A 699 -23.33 -7.43 35.07
N GLU A 700 -24.63 -7.32 35.02
CA GLU A 700 -25.31 -6.05 35.26
C GLU A 700 -25.54 -5.88 36.77
N VAL A 701 -25.01 -4.81 37.36
CA VAL A 701 -25.15 -4.48 38.77
C VAL A 701 -26.19 -3.35 38.92
N ARG A 702 -27.35 -3.67 39.45
CA ARG A 702 -28.44 -2.74 39.71
C ARG A 702 -28.49 -2.33 41.16
N LEU A 703 -28.05 -1.10 41.45
CA LEU A 703 -28.06 -0.55 42.80
C LEU A 703 -29.49 -0.28 43.28
N ASP A 704 -29.80 -0.69 44.55
CA ASP A 704 -30.94 -0.16 45.29
C ASP A 704 -30.58 1.28 45.73
N PRO A 705 -31.24 2.29 45.15
CA PRO A 705 -30.87 3.69 45.39
C PRO A 705 -31.12 4.12 46.84
N VAL A 706 -32.08 3.50 47.53
CA VAL A 706 -32.44 3.84 48.92
C VAL A 706 -31.39 3.31 49.87
N THR A 707 -31.15 2.00 49.83
CA THR A 707 -30.19 1.32 50.72
C THR A 707 -28.75 1.84 50.49
N ALA A 708 -28.35 2.01 49.24
CA ALA A 708 -27.02 2.55 48.90
C ALA A 708 -26.82 3.98 49.41
N SER A 709 -27.81 4.84 49.23
CA SER A 709 -27.71 6.26 49.68
C SER A 709 -27.67 6.37 51.21
N GLN A 710 -28.38 5.55 51.93
CA GLN A 710 -28.32 5.49 53.42
C GLN A 710 -26.92 5.17 53.94
N LEU A 711 -26.16 4.40 53.17
CA LEU A 711 -24.77 4.02 53.47
C LEU A 711 -23.75 4.99 52.83
N GLY A 712 -24.18 6.02 52.18
CA GLY A 712 -23.28 6.96 51.45
C GLY A 712 -22.58 6.32 50.22
N ILE A 713 -23.12 5.19 49.72
CA ILE A 713 -22.54 4.46 48.60
C ILE A 713 -23.18 4.94 47.27
N THR A 714 -22.38 5.42 46.35
CA THR A 714 -22.79 5.85 45.04
C THR A 714 -22.35 4.85 43.97
N ARG A 715 -22.88 4.95 42.76
CA ARG A 715 -22.44 4.14 41.60
C ARG A 715 -20.90 4.20 41.43
N THR A 716 -20.31 5.38 41.57
CA THR A 716 -18.86 5.56 41.47
C THR A 716 -18.09 4.83 42.56
N VAL A 717 -18.61 4.82 43.81
CA VAL A 717 -18.00 4.08 44.90
C VAL A 717 -18.08 2.58 44.67
N VAL A 718 -19.21 2.07 44.20
CA VAL A 718 -19.33 0.65 43.79
C VAL A 718 -18.35 0.33 42.67
N ALA A 719 -18.32 1.10 41.59
CA ALA A 719 -17.42 0.86 40.45
C ALA A 719 -15.94 0.84 40.89
N ALA A 720 -15.51 1.79 41.72
CA ALA A 720 -14.14 1.85 42.23
C ALA A 720 -13.80 0.61 43.12
N ASN A 721 -14.70 0.21 43.99
CA ASN A 721 -14.50 -1.01 44.83
C ASN A 721 -14.50 -2.29 43.99
N MET A 722 -15.38 -2.37 42.99
CA MET A 722 -15.40 -3.51 42.06
C MET A 722 -14.14 -3.60 41.19
N ALA A 723 -13.62 -2.46 40.70
CA ALA A 723 -12.36 -2.42 39.99
C ALA A 723 -11.20 -2.92 40.84
N LEU A 724 -11.09 -2.45 42.09
CA LEU A 724 -10.07 -2.91 43.05
C LEU A 724 -10.21 -4.41 43.35
N ALA A 725 -11.44 -4.88 43.56
CA ALA A 725 -11.71 -6.29 43.85
C ALA A 725 -11.56 -7.21 42.63
N SER A 726 -11.65 -6.69 41.42
CA SER A 726 -11.37 -7.45 40.18
C SER A 726 -9.87 -7.67 39.97
N GLY A 727 -9.02 -6.85 40.62
CA GLY A 727 -7.57 -6.87 40.49
C GLY A 727 -7.03 -6.03 39.31
N ASP A 728 -5.72 -6.06 39.12
CA ASP A 728 -5.00 -5.40 38.04
C ASP A 728 -5.10 -3.87 38.02
N VAL A 729 -5.16 -3.27 39.23
CA VAL A 729 -5.19 -1.82 39.39
C VAL A 729 -3.80 -1.30 39.75
N ALA A 730 -3.20 -0.50 38.89
CA ALA A 730 -1.96 0.19 39.20
C ALA A 730 -2.20 1.25 40.27
N VAL A 731 -1.56 1.09 41.42
CA VAL A 731 -1.74 1.96 42.60
C VAL A 731 -0.55 2.86 42.86
N GLY A 732 0.59 2.62 42.24
CA GLY A 732 1.80 3.41 42.43
C GLY A 732 2.92 2.97 41.47
N SER A 733 4.11 3.49 41.70
CA SER A 733 5.31 3.03 40.97
C SER A 733 6.55 3.17 41.85
N VAL A 734 7.51 2.29 41.61
CA VAL A 734 8.86 2.30 42.16
C VAL A 734 9.85 2.53 41.04
N TRP A 735 10.91 3.26 41.29
CA TRP A 735 11.93 3.51 40.31
C TRP A 735 13.25 2.83 40.70
N GLU A 736 13.77 1.99 39.83
CA GLU A 736 15.12 1.41 39.93
C GLU A 736 16.02 2.09 38.88
N GLY A 737 16.69 3.17 39.27
CA GLY A 737 17.42 3.98 38.29
C GLY A 737 16.45 4.69 37.35
N ASP A 738 16.55 4.37 36.07
CA ASP A 738 15.67 4.84 34.98
C ASP A 738 14.47 3.90 34.70
N TYR A 739 14.47 2.70 35.33
CA TYR A 739 13.45 1.70 35.12
C TYR A 739 12.27 1.86 36.08
N ARG A 740 11.08 2.07 35.51
CA ARG A 740 9.83 2.22 36.26
C ARG A 740 9.19 0.87 36.49
N LEU A 741 8.95 0.51 37.75
CA LEU A 741 8.21 -0.67 38.17
C LEU A 741 6.83 -0.24 38.71
N PRO A 742 5.72 -0.50 37.99
CA PRO A 742 4.39 -0.27 38.53
C PRO A 742 4.15 -1.13 39.76
N VAL A 743 3.46 -0.58 40.74
CA VAL A 743 2.91 -1.34 41.88
C VAL A 743 1.45 -1.60 41.56
N VAL A 744 1.09 -2.86 41.37
CA VAL A 744 -0.24 -3.29 40.93
C VAL A 744 -0.91 -4.09 42.03
N LEU A 745 -2.12 -3.68 42.40
CA LEU A 745 -2.95 -4.43 43.31
C LEU A 745 -3.65 -5.54 42.52
N LYS A 746 -3.40 -6.78 42.90
CA LYS A 746 -3.96 -7.99 42.27
C LYS A 746 -4.75 -8.81 43.28
N ARG A 747 -5.71 -9.58 42.74
CA ARG A 747 -6.39 -10.64 43.51
C ARG A 747 -5.53 -11.89 43.47
N ASP A 748 -5.44 -12.59 44.62
CA ASP A 748 -4.71 -13.87 44.67
C ASP A 748 -5.51 -14.98 43.95
N ALA A 749 -4.96 -15.52 42.88
CA ALA A 749 -5.55 -16.61 42.10
C ALA A 749 -5.80 -17.89 42.94
N ARG A 750 -5.08 -18.03 44.05
CA ARG A 750 -5.31 -19.14 45.03
C ARG A 750 -6.66 -19.11 45.67
N LEU A 751 -7.36 -17.97 45.63
CA LEU A 751 -8.74 -17.84 46.16
C LEU A 751 -9.79 -18.45 45.18
N GLY A 752 -9.37 -19.10 44.11
CA GLY A 752 -10.21 -19.73 43.09
C GLY A 752 -10.75 -18.81 42.01
N GLU A 753 -11.33 -19.41 40.98
CA GLU A 753 -11.99 -18.66 39.87
C GLU A 753 -13.27 -18.00 40.42
N ARG A 754 -13.54 -16.77 39.98
CA ARG A 754 -14.78 -16.06 40.32
C ARG A 754 -15.93 -16.52 39.44
N SER A 755 -17.05 -16.82 40.08
CA SER A 755 -18.35 -16.98 39.42
C SER A 755 -19.17 -15.68 39.50
N LEU A 756 -20.24 -15.58 38.69
CA LEU A 756 -21.17 -14.45 38.75
C LEU A 756 -21.80 -14.27 40.17
N SER A 757 -22.04 -15.36 40.89
CA SER A 757 -22.53 -15.34 42.28
C SER A 757 -21.53 -14.67 43.24
N ASP A 758 -20.23 -14.81 43.01
CA ASP A 758 -19.20 -14.28 43.90
C ASP A 758 -19.05 -12.76 43.79
N ILE A 759 -19.56 -12.16 42.71
CA ILE A 759 -19.62 -10.71 42.56
C ILE A 759 -20.46 -10.07 43.64
N GLY A 760 -21.60 -10.66 43.96
CA GLY A 760 -22.48 -10.21 45.04
C GLY A 760 -21.87 -10.27 46.46
N ASP A 761 -20.87 -11.13 46.66
CA ASP A 761 -20.16 -11.28 47.95
C ASP A 761 -18.97 -10.31 48.09
N THR A 762 -18.68 -9.53 47.04
CA THR A 762 -17.62 -8.51 47.11
C THR A 762 -17.99 -7.39 48.07
N TYR A 763 -17.09 -7.10 49.02
CA TYR A 763 -17.30 -6.03 49.99
C TYR A 763 -17.09 -4.64 49.34
N VAL A 764 -18.07 -3.78 49.54
CA VAL A 764 -18.03 -2.39 49.12
C VAL A 764 -17.83 -1.50 50.34
N SER A 765 -16.69 -0.81 50.37
CA SER A 765 -16.38 0.12 51.48
C SER A 765 -17.01 1.48 51.20
N SER A 766 -17.82 1.95 52.13
CA SER A 766 -18.42 3.27 52.12
C SER A 766 -17.37 4.38 52.35
N PRO A 767 -17.60 5.60 51.84
CA PRO A 767 -16.86 6.78 52.27
C PRO A 767 -17.00 7.06 53.80
N VAL A 768 -18.05 6.52 54.43
CA VAL A 768 -18.25 6.63 55.87
C VAL A 768 -17.30 5.64 56.59
N PRO A 769 -16.42 6.11 57.51
CA PRO A 769 -15.45 5.23 58.18
C PRO A 769 -16.10 4.06 58.91
N GLY A 770 -15.54 2.87 58.77
CA GLY A 770 -15.99 1.66 59.45
C GLY A 770 -17.22 0.98 58.85
N VAL A 771 -17.74 1.47 57.74
CA VAL A 771 -18.87 0.85 57.01
C VAL A 771 -18.39 0.13 55.77
N SER A 772 -18.50 -1.19 55.73
CA SER A 772 -18.25 -2.07 54.61
C SER A 772 -19.34 -3.12 54.51
N VAL A 773 -19.95 -3.26 53.36
CA VAL A 773 -21.10 -4.18 53.17
C VAL A 773 -20.89 -5.02 51.93
N PRO A 774 -21.34 -6.28 51.89
CA PRO A 774 -21.33 -7.05 50.68
C PRO A 774 -22.28 -6.46 49.62
N LEU A 775 -21.88 -6.50 48.37
CA LEU A 775 -22.63 -5.86 47.28
C LEU A 775 -24.08 -6.33 47.18
N ARG A 776 -24.37 -7.61 47.47
CA ARG A 776 -25.73 -8.18 47.48
C ARG A 776 -26.70 -7.53 48.47
N GLN A 777 -26.23 -6.75 49.45
CA GLN A 777 -27.09 -5.98 50.36
C GLN A 777 -27.57 -4.66 49.75
N ILE A 778 -26.89 -4.17 48.76
CA ILE A 778 -27.11 -2.83 48.17
C ILE A 778 -27.36 -2.88 46.65
N ALA A 779 -27.24 -4.06 46.03
CA ALA A 779 -27.41 -4.24 44.60
C ALA A 779 -27.82 -5.66 44.23
N ASP A 780 -28.56 -5.81 43.17
CA ASP A 780 -28.81 -7.05 42.47
C ASP A 780 -27.80 -7.23 41.33
N VAL A 781 -27.26 -8.45 41.18
CA VAL A 781 -26.32 -8.80 40.11
C VAL A 781 -27.00 -9.81 39.19
N GLU A 782 -27.28 -9.41 37.98
CA GLU A 782 -27.97 -10.24 36.99
C GLU A 782 -27.08 -10.44 35.72
N PRO A 783 -27.15 -11.63 35.10
CA PRO A 783 -26.54 -11.80 33.78
C PRO A 783 -27.35 -11.05 32.72
N ALA A 784 -26.70 -10.25 31.91
CA ALA A 784 -27.29 -9.53 30.79
C ALA A 784 -26.45 -9.74 29.52
N TRP A 785 -26.96 -9.32 28.38
CA TRP A 785 -26.26 -9.37 27.10
C TRP A 785 -26.05 -7.94 26.60
N SER A 786 -24.85 -7.61 26.16
CA SER A 786 -24.52 -6.36 25.53
C SER A 786 -23.89 -6.63 24.18
N GLN A 787 -24.10 -5.75 23.21
CA GLN A 787 -23.41 -5.83 21.93
C GLN A 787 -21.89 -5.77 22.17
N SER A 788 -21.14 -6.65 21.51
CA SER A 788 -19.68 -6.66 21.62
C SER A 788 -19.08 -5.52 20.83
N LYS A 789 -19.69 -5.24 19.66
CA LYS A 789 -19.18 -4.27 18.69
C LYS A 789 -20.33 -3.69 17.89
N ILE A 790 -20.32 -2.37 17.72
CA ILE A 790 -21.23 -1.64 16.84
C ILE A 790 -20.38 -0.82 15.88
N VAL A 791 -20.59 -1.03 14.60
CA VAL A 791 -19.86 -0.32 13.54
C VAL A 791 -20.78 0.69 12.88
N HIS A 792 -20.27 1.93 12.72
CA HIS A 792 -20.88 2.94 11.85
C HIS A 792 -19.99 3.19 10.65
N ARG A 793 -20.63 3.54 9.55
CA ARG A 793 -20.00 4.13 8.37
C ARG A 793 -20.84 5.30 7.92
N ASN A 794 -20.18 6.43 7.66
CA ASN A 794 -20.88 7.69 7.32
C ASN A 794 -21.96 8.06 8.35
N GLY A 795 -21.72 7.78 9.65
CA GLY A 795 -22.65 8.11 10.73
C GLY A 795 -23.87 7.17 10.86
N MET A 796 -23.94 6.08 10.12
CA MET A 796 -25.01 5.08 10.19
C MET A 796 -24.48 3.72 10.60
N ARG A 797 -25.29 2.97 11.38
CA ARG A 797 -24.96 1.56 11.70
C ARG A 797 -24.79 0.76 10.43
N CYS A 798 -23.73 -0.01 10.36
CA CYS A 798 -23.38 -0.80 9.20
C CYS A 798 -22.92 -2.19 9.63
N ILE A 799 -23.38 -3.23 8.91
CA ILE A 799 -22.79 -4.57 8.95
C ILE A 799 -22.24 -4.88 7.59
N THR A 800 -20.97 -5.30 7.56
CA THR A 800 -20.25 -5.60 6.33
C THR A 800 -20.04 -7.10 6.15
N VAL A 801 -20.37 -7.62 4.98
CA VAL A 801 -20.05 -8.98 4.56
C VAL A 801 -18.93 -8.91 3.53
N THR A 802 -17.84 -9.59 3.81
CA THR A 802 -16.67 -9.66 2.93
C THR A 802 -16.44 -11.07 2.44
N ALA A 803 -15.85 -11.20 1.26
CA ALA A 803 -15.34 -12.46 0.75
C ALA A 803 -14.17 -12.22 -0.22
N ASP A 804 -13.28 -13.20 -0.29
CA ASP A 804 -12.24 -13.21 -1.31
C ASP A 804 -12.58 -14.22 -2.40
N LEU A 805 -11.98 -14.01 -3.56
CA LEU A 805 -12.15 -14.87 -4.73
C LEU A 805 -11.03 -15.90 -4.78
N LYS A 806 -11.35 -17.14 -5.14
CA LYS A 806 -10.33 -18.11 -5.52
C LYS A 806 -9.56 -17.62 -6.74
N ARG A 807 -8.30 -17.99 -6.81
CA ARG A 807 -7.42 -17.60 -7.92
C ARG A 807 -8.06 -17.98 -9.27
N GLY A 808 -8.11 -17.02 -10.18
CA GLY A 808 -8.74 -17.22 -11.50
C GLY A 808 -10.22 -16.84 -11.61
N ALA A 809 -10.94 -16.61 -10.51
CA ALA A 809 -12.31 -16.13 -10.57
C ALA A 809 -12.39 -14.64 -10.99
N ASN A 810 -13.50 -14.26 -11.63
CA ASN A 810 -13.71 -12.89 -12.13
C ASN A 810 -14.54 -12.07 -11.14
N ALA A 811 -13.93 -11.06 -10.51
CA ALA A 811 -14.55 -10.22 -9.49
C ALA A 811 -15.81 -9.51 -10.01
N MET A 812 -15.76 -8.90 -11.18
CA MET A 812 -16.89 -8.17 -11.74
C MET A 812 -18.11 -9.05 -12.02
N ARG A 813 -17.87 -10.27 -12.53
CA ARG A 813 -18.96 -11.26 -12.77
C ARG A 813 -19.58 -11.73 -11.45
N MET A 814 -18.74 -11.98 -10.44
CA MET A 814 -19.22 -12.43 -9.13
C MET A 814 -19.99 -11.32 -8.42
N THR A 815 -19.48 -10.10 -8.40
CA THR A 815 -20.19 -8.93 -7.86
C THR A 815 -21.56 -8.78 -8.54
N SER A 816 -21.61 -8.83 -9.87
CA SER A 816 -22.87 -8.72 -10.62
C SER A 816 -23.83 -9.87 -10.36
N ARG A 817 -23.32 -11.10 -10.15
CA ARG A 817 -24.13 -12.28 -9.83
C ARG A 817 -24.74 -12.16 -8.45
N ILE A 818 -23.92 -11.79 -7.45
CA ILE A 818 -24.35 -11.66 -6.06
C ILE A 818 -25.30 -10.45 -5.91
N SER A 819 -25.02 -9.34 -6.58
CA SER A 819 -25.92 -8.16 -6.56
C SER A 819 -27.30 -8.46 -7.13
N ARG A 820 -27.38 -9.26 -8.19
CA ARG A 820 -28.68 -9.72 -8.72
C ARG A 820 -29.38 -10.65 -7.74
N MET A 821 -28.65 -11.61 -7.17
CA MET A 821 -29.18 -12.52 -6.15
C MET A 821 -29.71 -11.75 -4.93
N LEU A 822 -28.99 -10.69 -4.48
CA LEU A 822 -29.39 -9.84 -3.37
C LEU A 822 -30.69 -9.08 -3.66
N LYS A 823 -30.90 -8.64 -4.93
CA LYS A 823 -32.12 -7.94 -5.35
C LYS A 823 -33.31 -8.88 -5.57
N ASP A 824 -33.06 -10.06 -6.16
CA ASP A 824 -34.12 -10.90 -6.68
C ASP A 824 -34.51 -12.04 -5.73
N GLU A 825 -33.55 -12.56 -4.93
CA GLU A 825 -33.74 -13.76 -4.14
C GLU A 825 -33.70 -13.55 -2.61
N ILE A 826 -33.07 -12.45 -2.15
CA ILE A 826 -32.91 -12.18 -0.70
C ILE A 826 -33.82 -11.04 -0.31
N PRO A 827 -34.96 -11.31 0.38
CA PRO A 827 -35.81 -10.23 0.86
C PRO A 827 -35.09 -9.44 1.95
N LEU A 828 -34.89 -8.15 1.72
CA LEU A 828 -34.33 -7.25 2.70
C LEU A 828 -35.39 -6.82 3.71
N PRO A 829 -35.10 -6.78 5.01
CA PRO A 829 -35.98 -6.22 6.01
C PRO A 829 -36.30 -4.74 5.72
N PRO A 830 -37.46 -4.22 6.13
CA PRO A 830 -37.77 -2.79 5.99
C PRO A 830 -36.75 -1.90 6.67
N GLY A 831 -36.30 -0.85 6.01
CA GLY A 831 -35.30 0.07 6.55
C GLY A 831 -33.84 -0.38 6.44
N VAL A 832 -33.56 -1.51 5.76
CA VAL A 832 -32.22 -1.95 5.42
C VAL A 832 -31.86 -1.53 4.00
N GLU A 833 -30.80 -0.76 3.86
CA GLU A 833 -30.20 -0.36 2.59
C GLU A 833 -28.91 -1.14 2.34
N THR A 834 -28.53 -1.30 1.06
CA THR A 834 -27.31 -2.04 0.69
C THR A 834 -26.43 -1.22 -0.23
N GLU A 835 -25.12 -1.33 -0.01
CA GLU A 835 -24.09 -0.71 -0.83
C GLU A 835 -23.01 -1.73 -1.19
N LEU A 836 -22.37 -1.55 -2.34
CA LEU A 836 -21.23 -2.34 -2.78
C LEU A 836 -19.94 -1.64 -2.42
N GLY A 837 -19.07 -2.32 -1.71
CA GLY A 837 -17.75 -1.82 -1.32
C GLY A 837 -16.61 -2.61 -1.96
N GLY A 838 -15.45 -2.59 -1.30
CA GLY A 838 -14.26 -3.35 -1.69
C GLY A 838 -13.70 -2.98 -3.05
N ALA A 839 -13.30 -3.98 -3.83
CA ALA A 839 -12.74 -3.77 -5.17
C ALA A 839 -13.70 -3.01 -6.09
N HIS A 840 -15.03 -3.20 -5.94
CA HIS A 840 -16.01 -2.49 -6.76
C HIS A 840 -16.01 -0.98 -6.49
N GLU A 841 -15.96 -0.57 -5.23
CA GLU A 841 -15.87 0.86 -4.84
C GLU A 841 -14.57 1.47 -5.35
N PHE A 842 -13.45 0.77 -5.16
CA PHE A 842 -12.15 1.20 -5.66
C PHE A 842 -12.14 1.40 -7.18
N ASP A 843 -12.71 0.46 -7.93
CA ASP A 843 -12.82 0.55 -9.38
C ASP A 843 -13.76 1.70 -9.80
N ALA A 844 -14.88 1.88 -9.09
CA ALA A 844 -15.85 2.95 -9.35
C ALA A 844 -15.25 4.35 -9.09
N GLU A 845 -14.34 4.49 -8.14
CA GLU A 845 -13.61 5.75 -7.88
C GLU A 845 -12.48 5.98 -8.90
N THR A 846 -11.82 4.93 -9.39
CA THR A 846 -10.60 5.03 -10.21
C THR A 846 -10.89 5.09 -11.71
N LEU A 847 -11.87 4.33 -12.21
CA LEU A 847 -12.15 4.24 -13.66
C LEU A 847 -12.67 5.55 -14.29
N PRO A 848 -13.60 6.31 -13.68
CA PRO A 848 -14.09 7.55 -14.27
C PRO A 848 -12.99 8.61 -14.48
N PRO A 849 -12.08 8.88 -13.53
CA PRO A 849 -10.96 9.77 -13.74
C PRO A 849 -10.03 9.33 -14.87
N ILE A 850 -9.73 8.03 -15.01
CA ILE A 850 -8.94 7.50 -16.13
C ILE A 850 -9.66 7.73 -17.46
N ALA A 851 -10.95 7.42 -17.53
CA ALA A 851 -11.75 7.62 -18.74
C ALA A 851 -11.86 9.10 -19.12
N ALA A 852 -12.02 9.99 -18.14
CA ALA A 852 -12.02 11.44 -18.34
C ALA A 852 -10.66 11.91 -18.86
N GLY A 853 -9.57 11.51 -18.24
CA GLY A 853 -8.21 11.84 -18.67
C GLY A 853 -7.91 11.38 -20.10
N LEU A 854 -8.29 10.14 -20.44
CA LEU A 854 -8.16 9.62 -21.81
C LEU A 854 -9.01 10.42 -22.80
N SER A 855 -10.23 10.76 -22.44
CA SER A 855 -11.13 11.56 -23.30
C SER A 855 -10.54 12.93 -23.60
N ILE A 856 -10.01 13.61 -22.56
CA ILE A 856 -9.34 14.90 -22.70
C ILE A 856 -8.09 14.75 -23.58
N SER A 857 -7.29 13.69 -23.37
CA SER A 857 -6.11 13.40 -24.19
C SER A 857 -6.48 13.23 -25.66
N LEU A 858 -7.54 12.48 -25.96
CA LEU A 858 -8.02 12.28 -27.33
C LEU A 858 -8.46 13.59 -27.98
N VAL A 859 -9.14 14.46 -27.22
CA VAL A 859 -9.55 15.80 -27.71
C VAL A 859 -8.31 16.66 -27.99
N ILE A 860 -7.34 16.70 -27.11
CA ILE A 860 -6.10 17.46 -27.30
C ILE A 860 -5.36 16.97 -28.55
N ILE A 861 -5.21 15.66 -28.70
CA ILE A 861 -4.54 15.05 -29.87
C ILE A 861 -5.31 15.37 -31.13
N PHE A 862 -6.64 15.31 -31.13
CA PHE A 862 -7.48 15.69 -32.25
C PHE A 862 -7.17 17.13 -32.72
N PHE A 863 -7.10 18.10 -31.82
CA PHE A 863 -6.75 19.46 -32.16
C PHE A 863 -5.32 19.62 -32.69
N PHE A 864 -4.35 18.96 -32.08
CA PHE A 864 -2.96 18.98 -32.58
C PHE A 864 -2.84 18.43 -34.00
N ILE A 865 -3.50 17.30 -34.29
CA ILE A 865 -3.52 16.69 -35.62
C ILE A 865 -4.27 17.60 -36.60
N LEU A 866 -5.40 18.20 -36.20
CA LEU A 866 -6.17 19.11 -37.04
C LEU A 866 -5.37 20.36 -37.42
N VAL A 867 -4.64 20.95 -36.48
CA VAL A 867 -3.78 22.10 -36.73
C VAL A 867 -2.64 21.73 -37.69
N ASN A 868 -2.05 20.55 -37.56
CA ASN A 868 -0.97 20.09 -38.41
C ASN A 868 -1.44 19.82 -39.86
N PHE A 869 -2.48 19.03 -40.03
CA PHE A 869 -2.95 18.67 -41.38
C PHE A 869 -3.90 19.69 -42.01
N ARG A 870 -4.55 20.50 -41.16
CA ARG A 870 -5.59 21.47 -41.57
C ARG A 870 -6.72 20.85 -42.40
N LYS A 871 -7.02 19.56 -42.15
CA LYS A 871 -8.02 18.76 -42.84
C LYS A 871 -8.76 17.83 -41.91
N PHE A 872 -10.05 18.08 -41.74
CA PHE A 872 -10.89 17.33 -40.80
C PHE A 872 -10.95 15.83 -41.11
N GLY A 873 -11.11 15.44 -42.38
CA GLY A 873 -11.21 14.02 -42.76
C GLY A 873 -9.95 13.21 -42.46
N ILE A 874 -8.74 13.78 -42.65
CA ILE A 874 -7.48 13.12 -42.26
C ILE A 874 -7.43 12.95 -40.72
N THR A 875 -7.74 14.00 -39.98
CA THR A 875 -7.74 13.99 -38.55
C THR A 875 -8.64 12.89 -38.02
N LEU A 876 -9.85 12.75 -38.54
CA LEU A 876 -10.81 11.75 -38.12
C LEU A 876 -10.33 10.31 -38.40
N VAL A 877 -9.67 10.10 -39.55
CA VAL A 877 -9.09 8.77 -39.85
C VAL A 877 -7.90 8.43 -38.96
N VAL A 878 -7.05 9.43 -38.63
CA VAL A 878 -5.97 9.23 -37.66
C VAL A 878 -6.54 8.81 -36.30
N MET A 879 -7.57 9.52 -35.83
CA MET A 879 -8.25 9.19 -34.57
C MET A 879 -8.88 7.78 -34.60
N ALA A 880 -9.59 7.43 -35.68
CA ALA A 880 -10.19 6.11 -35.84
C ALA A 880 -9.14 4.99 -35.89
N SER A 881 -7.95 5.27 -36.43
CA SER A 881 -6.86 4.29 -36.51
C SER A 881 -6.28 3.91 -35.17
N MET A 882 -6.43 4.74 -34.15
CA MET A 882 -5.96 4.46 -32.78
C MET A 882 -6.65 3.21 -32.20
N SER A 883 -7.91 2.94 -32.59
CA SER A 883 -8.62 1.75 -32.11
C SER A 883 -8.06 0.41 -32.64
N LEU A 884 -7.25 0.44 -33.69
CA LEU A 884 -6.67 -0.79 -34.27
C LEU A 884 -5.65 -1.48 -33.37
N CYS A 885 -5.06 -0.78 -32.38
CA CYS A 885 -4.14 -1.40 -31.41
C CYS A 885 -4.85 -2.33 -30.44
N LEU A 886 -6.14 -2.09 -30.19
CA LEU A 886 -6.90 -2.88 -29.22
C LEU A 886 -6.88 -4.38 -29.58
N PHE A 887 -6.91 -4.73 -30.87
CA PHE A 887 -6.95 -6.13 -31.28
C PHE A 887 -5.73 -6.93 -30.80
N GLY A 888 -4.54 -6.46 -31.13
CA GLY A 888 -3.31 -7.14 -30.73
C GLY A 888 -3.14 -7.20 -29.23
N ALA A 889 -3.42 -6.09 -28.55
CA ALA A 889 -3.28 -5.97 -27.10
C ALA A 889 -4.25 -6.87 -26.34
N MET A 890 -5.55 -6.91 -26.72
CA MET A 890 -6.54 -7.78 -26.09
C MET A 890 -6.25 -9.27 -26.34
N VAL A 891 -5.84 -9.63 -27.54
CA VAL A 891 -5.41 -11.00 -27.87
C VAL A 891 -4.17 -11.38 -27.05
N GLY A 892 -3.20 -10.46 -26.91
CA GLY A 892 -1.99 -10.71 -26.12
C GLY A 892 -2.29 -10.97 -24.65
N LEU A 893 -3.10 -10.13 -24.03
CA LEU A 893 -3.54 -10.30 -22.63
C LEU A 893 -4.33 -11.60 -22.44
N TRP A 894 -5.20 -11.95 -23.41
CA TRP A 894 -6.00 -13.18 -23.36
C TRP A 894 -5.13 -14.44 -23.46
N ILE A 895 -4.13 -14.46 -24.35
CA ILE A 895 -3.22 -15.61 -24.50
C ILE A 895 -2.32 -15.76 -23.28
N ALA A 896 -1.88 -14.65 -22.69
CA ALA A 896 -0.99 -14.64 -21.52
C ALA A 896 -1.74 -14.78 -20.18
N ASP A 897 -3.08 -14.89 -20.19
CA ASP A 897 -3.97 -14.95 -19.01
C ASP A 897 -3.77 -13.81 -18.00
N PHE A 898 -3.40 -12.62 -18.49
CA PHE A 898 -3.30 -11.44 -17.64
C PHE A 898 -4.62 -10.68 -17.53
N THR A 899 -4.77 -9.98 -16.40
CA THR A 899 -5.95 -9.15 -16.14
C THR A 899 -5.86 -7.79 -16.86
N ILE A 900 -7.02 -7.21 -17.19
CA ILE A 900 -7.08 -5.79 -17.53
C ILE A 900 -6.97 -5.01 -16.23
N GLY A 901 -5.96 -4.15 -16.11
CA GLY A 901 -5.71 -3.34 -14.93
C GLY A 901 -4.97 -2.05 -15.27
N LEU A 902 -4.54 -1.32 -14.25
CA LEU A 902 -3.83 -0.03 -14.39
C LEU A 902 -2.62 -0.14 -15.34
N THR A 903 -1.83 -1.17 -15.15
CA THR A 903 -0.59 -1.36 -15.92
C THR A 903 -0.86 -1.71 -17.37
N SER A 904 -1.84 -2.57 -17.68
CA SER A 904 -2.26 -2.81 -19.07
C SER A 904 -2.82 -1.55 -19.73
N VAL A 905 -3.54 -0.69 -18.99
CA VAL A 905 -4.02 0.62 -19.47
C VAL A 905 -2.84 1.54 -19.82
N LEU A 906 -1.78 1.59 -19.00
CA LEU A 906 -0.55 2.32 -19.35
C LEU A 906 0.09 1.81 -20.63
N GLY A 907 0.10 0.49 -20.85
CA GLY A 907 0.50 -0.14 -22.09
C GLY A 907 -0.35 0.30 -23.30
N PHE A 908 -1.67 0.35 -23.15
CA PHE A 908 -2.60 0.87 -24.18
C PHE A 908 -2.33 2.33 -24.53
N ILE A 909 -2.16 3.17 -23.54
CA ILE A 909 -1.87 4.60 -23.72
C ILE A 909 -0.58 4.77 -24.51
N THR A 910 0.45 3.99 -24.20
CA THR A 910 1.72 3.99 -24.91
C THR A 910 1.54 3.58 -26.38
N LEU A 911 0.76 2.52 -26.63
CA LEU A 911 0.43 2.08 -28.00
C LEU A 911 -0.33 3.15 -28.79
N LEU A 912 -1.28 3.84 -28.17
CA LEU A 912 -2.01 4.94 -28.81
C LEU A 912 -1.03 6.02 -29.29
N GLY A 913 -0.07 6.40 -28.45
CA GLY A 913 0.97 7.38 -28.82
C GLY A 913 1.84 6.91 -29.98
N MET A 914 2.23 5.64 -29.97
CA MET A 914 3.05 5.04 -31.03
C MET A 914 2.30 5.01 -32.37
N ILE A 915 1.03 4.63 -32.40
CA ILE A 915 0.23 4.58 -33.61
C ILE A 915 0.03 5.96 -34.19
N VAL A 916 -0.33 6.95 -33.38
CA VAL A 916 -0.52 8.34 -33.83
C VAL A 916 0.73 8.84 -34.54
N ARG A 917 1.90 8.59 -33.98
CA ARG A 917 3.18 8.95 -34.60
C ARG A 917 3.38 8.29 -35.97
N ASN A 918 3.17 6.98 -36.05
CA ASN A 918 3.35 6.23 -37.29
C ASN A 918 2.40 6.72 -38.39
N VAL A 919 1.17 7.04 -38.03
CA VAL A 919 0.15 7.56 -38.93
C VAL A 919 0.46 8.99 -39.39
N ILE A 920 0.90 9.86 -38.46
CA ILE A 920 1.32 11.24 -38.79
C ILE A 920 2.43 11.22 -39.84
N LEU A 921 3.49 10.44 -39.60
CA LEU A 921 4.64 10.35 -40.52
C LEU A 921 4.24 9.79 -41.90
N MET A 922 3.35 8.81 -41.95
CA MET A 922 2.89 8.22 -43.20
C MET A 922 2.00 9.17 -43.99
N TYR A 923 1.05 9.83 -43.33
CA TYR A 923 0.12 10.74 -44.00
C TYR A 923 0.78 12.06 -44.38
N GLN A 924 1.74 12.52 -43.59
CA GLN A 924 2.53 13.68 -43.98
C GLN A 924 3.31 13.44 -45.30
N HIS A 925 3.96 12.27 -45.41
CA HIS A 925 4.62 11.89 -46.66
C HIS A 925 3.63 11.84 -47.85
N ALA A 926 2.43 11.28 -47.64
CA ALA A 926 1.40 11.26 -48.68
C ALA A 926 0.93 12.65 -49.09
N GLU A 927 0.72 13.55 -48.12
CA GLU A 927 0.33 14.95 -48.38
C GLU A 927 1.43 15.75 -49.11
N ASP A 928 2.69 15.54 -48.74
CA ASP A 928 3.82 16.22 -49.40
C ASP A 928 3.93 15.79 -50.87
N LYS A 929 3.79 14.47 -51.14
CA LYS A 929 3.77 13.99 -52.53
C LYS A 929 2.58 14.53 -53.33
N ARG A 930 1.45 14.66 -52.69
CA ARG A 930 0.25 15.22 -53.30
C ARG A 930 0.39 16.71 -53.58
N LYS A 931 0.94 17.48 -52.65
CA LYS A 931 1.13 18.93 -52.81
C LYS A 931 2.25 19.30 -53.71
N VAL A 932 3.41 18.63 -53.60
CA VAL A 932 4.63 18.99 -54.36
C VAL A 932 4.65 18.30 -55.72
N CYS A 933 4.29 17.02 -55.81
CA CYS A 933 4.35 16.23 -57.01
C CYS A 933 3.00 16.12 -57.77
N HIS A 934 1.92 16.72 -57.24
CA HIS A 934 0.55 16.67 -57.75
C HIS A 934 0.04 15.23 -58.03
N TRP A 935 0.46 14.25 -57.23
CA TRP A 935 0.03 12.87 -57.41
C TRP A 935 -1.43 12.67 -56.98
N SER A 936 -2.11 11.70 -57.60
CA SER A 936 -3.43 11.29 -57.15
C SER A 936 -3.38 10.73 -55.72
N GLY A 937 -4.45 10.89 -54.96
CA GLY A 937 -4.52 10.40 -53.58
C GLY A 937 -4.18 8.92 -53.44
N LYS A 938 -4.58 8.09 -54.44
CA LYS A 938 -4.28 6.66 -54.47
C LYS A 938 -2.77 6.36 -54.69
N LEU A 939 -2.12 7.08 -55.57
CA LEU A 939 -0.68 6.93 -55.83
C LEU A 939 0.17 7.43 -54.68
N ALA A 940 -0.20 8.57 -54.11
CA ALA A 940 0.46 9.14 -52.91
C ALA A 940 0.35 8.21 -51.70
N ALA A 941 -0.84 7.63 -51.45
CA ALA A 941 -1.05 6.65 -50.39
C ALA A 941 -0.25 5.35 -50.59
N TYR A 942 -0.20 4.85 -51.83
CA TYR A 942 0.55 3.63 -52.15
C TYR A 942 2.07 3.86 -51.97
N ASP A 943 2.61 5.00 -52.41
CA ASP A 943 4.03 5.33 -52.22
C ASP A 943 4.37 5.57 -50.76
N ALA A 944 3.48 6.25 -50.02
CA ALA A 944 3.64 6.46 -48.58
C ALA A 944 3.67 5.13 -47.80
N GLY A 945 2.75 4.23 -48.08
CA GLY A 945 2.75 2.88 -47.47
C GLY A 945 4.04 2.13 -47.81
N LYS A 946 4.46 2.14 -49.06
CA LYS A 946 5.67 1.46 -49.51
C LYS A 946 6.95 2.00 -48.89
N ARG A 947 7.13 3.32 -48.81
CA ARG A 947 8.35 3.94 -48.25
C ARG A 947 8.40 3.91 -46.72
N ARG A 948 7.26 4.08 -46.05
CA ARG A 948 7.20 4.15 -44.61
C ARG A 948 7.11 2.80 -43.93
N MET A 949 6.85 1.71 -44.67
CA MET A 949 6.74 0.37 -44.11
C MET A 949 7.99 -0.06 -43.33
N VAL A 950 9.18 0.14 -43.91
CA VAL A 950 10.44 -0.31 -43.30
C VAL A 950 10.74 0.45 -42.03
N PRO A 951 10.70 1.79 -41.98
CA PRO A 951 10.82 2.50 -40.70
C PRO A 951 9.79 2.07 -39.63
N ILE A 952 8.50 1.99 -40.02
CA ILE A 952 7.44 1.58 -39.06
C ILE A 952 7.65 0.14 -38.56
N PHE A 953 8.06 -0.78 -39.45
CA PHE A 953 8.40 -2.14 -39.05
C PHE A 953 9.56 -2.17 -38.06
N LEU A 954 10.60 -1.42 -38.30
CA LEU A 954 11.79 -1.35 -37.47
C LEU A 954 11.47 -0.76 -36.10
N THR A 955 10.74 0.35 -36.06
CA THR A 955 10.35 1.00 -34.78
C THR A 955 9.45 0.11 -33.96
N THR A 956 8.47 -0.53 -34.57
CA THR A 956 7.60 -1.48 -33.87
C THR A 956 8.36 -2.72 -33.39
N ALA A 957 9.28 -3.25 -34.20
CA ALA A 957 10.10 -4.39 -33.80
C ALA A 957 11.03 -4.05 -32.62
N THR A 958 11.68 -2.88 -32.66
CA THR A 958 12.54 -2.44 -31.54
C THR A 958 11.76 -2.21 -30.26
N THR A 959 10.56 -1.62 -30.34
CA THR A 959 9.69 -1.42 -29.16
C THR A 959 9.15 -2.74 -28.63
N ALA A 960 8.65 -3.60 -29.51
CA ALA A 960 8.14 -4.91 -29.08
C ALA A 960 9.24 -5.76 -28.41
N VAL A 961 10.44 -5.79 -29.01
CA VAL A 961 11.55 -6.57 -28.44
C VAL A 961 12.13 -5.90 -27.18
N GLY A 962 12.10 -4.57 -27.10
CA GLY A 962 12.56 -3.82 -25.94
C GLY A 962 11.79 -4.11 -24.64
N VAL A 963 10.51 -4.47 -24.75
CA VAL A 963 9.69 -4.80 -23.58
C VAL A 963 9.72 -6.30 -23.19
N VAL A 964 10.41 -7.15 -23.98
CA VAL A 964 10.50 -8.60 -23.70
C VAL A 964 11.11 -8.89 -22.33
N PRO A 965 12.20 -8.24 -21.88
CA PRO A 965 12.74 -8.48 -20.53
C PRO A 965 11.69 -8.22 -19.43
N MET A 966 10.91 -7.14 -19.55
CA MET A 966 9.83 -6.84 -18.61
C MET A 966 8.72 -7.91 -18.61
N MET A 967 8.44 -8.53 -19.77
CA MET A 967 7.46 -9.63 -19.85
C MET A 967 7.96 -10.90 -19.17
N LEU A 968 9.27 -11.17 -19.28
CA LEU A 968 9.90 -12.38 -18.78
C LEU A 968 10.48 -12.23 -17.36
N GLY A 969 10.51 -11.01 -16.83
CA GLY A 969 11.08 -10.69 -15.53
C GLY A 969 10.29 -11.20 -14.32
N GLY A 970 9.15 -11.87 -14.53
CA GLY A 970 8.36 -12.53 -13.48
C GLY A 970 7.45 -11.62 -12.66
N SER A 971 7.43 -10.31 -12.90
CA SER A 971 6.53 -9.40 -12.17
C SER A 971 5.10 -9.47 -12.71
N THR A 972 4.15 -9.88 -11.88
CA THR A 972 2.71 -9.86 -12.23
C THR A 972 2.19 -8.44 -12.40
N PHE A 973 2.85 -7.46 -11.79
CA PHE A 973 2.50 -6.05 -11.85
C PHE A 973 2.89 -5.42 -13.20
N TRP A 974 4.12 -5.65 -13.69
CA TRP A 974 4.65 -4.96 -14.86
C TRP A 974 4.58 -5.76 -16.16
N ALA A 975 4.50 -7.10 -16.10
CA ALA A 975 4.38 -7.94 -17.29
C ALA A 975 3.17 -7.59 -18.18
N PRO A 976 1.98 -7.20 -17.65
CA PRO A 976 0.86 -6.80 -18.49
C PRO A 976 1.15 -5.58 -19.39
N VAL A 977 1.98 -4.62 -18.94
CA VAL A 977 2.46 -3.51 -19.79
C VAL A 977 3.22 -4.05 -20.98
N GLY A 978 4.20 -4.91 -20.70
CA GLY A 978 5.06 -5.52 -21.73
C GLY A 978 4.25 -6.32 -22.74
N VAL A 979 3.35 -7.19 -22.29
CA VAL A 979 2.47 -8.00 -23.17
C VAL A 979 1.56 -7.13 -24.01
N THR A 980 0.96 -6.10 -23.43
CA THR A 980 0.10 -5.15 -24.15
C THR A 980 0.88 -4.44 -25.25
N ILE A 981 2.08 -3.93 -24.96
CA ILE A 981 2.91 -3.23 -25.94
C ILE A 981 3.45 -4.20 -27.00
N PHE A 982 3.90 -5.39 -26.61
CA PHE A 982 4.43 -6.40 -27.53
C PHE A 982 3.36 -6.88 -28.52
N ALA A 983 2.28 -7.44 -28.02
CA ALA A 983 1.23 -8.00 -28.85
C ALA A 983 0.42 -6.91 -29.58
N GLY A 984 0.13 -5.81 -28.90
CA GLY A 984 -0.53 -4.64 -29.47
C GLY A 984 0.32 -3.97 -30.56
N GLY A 985 1.64 -3.87 -30.36
CA GLY A 985 2.58 -3.35 -31.34
C GLY A 985 2.59 -4.19 -32.63
N ILE A 986 2.75 -5.50 -32.49
CA ILE A 986 2.74 -6.43 -33.65
C ILE A 986 1.38 -6.41 -34.36
N GLY A 987 0.27 -6.50 -33.61
CA GLY A 987 -1.08 -6.45 -34.17
C GLY A 987 -1.37 -5.14 -34.89
N SER A 988 -0.99 -4.01 -34.27
CA SER A 988 -1.15 -2.68 -34.87
C SER A 988 -0.27 -2.47 -36.11
N LEU A 989 0.95 -3.00 -36.13
CA LEU A 989 1.83 -2.93 -37.29
C LEU A 989 1.13 -3.50 -38.53
N ILE A 990 0.60 -4.73 -38.42
CA ILE A 990 -0.07 -5.39 -39.53
C ILE A 990 -1.29 -4.59 -40.00
N LEU A 991 -2.14 -4.17 -39.06
CA LEU A 991 -3.38 -3.46 -39.37
C LEU A 991 -3.14 -2.04 -39.88
N VAL A 992 -2.24 -1.29 -39.25
CA VAL A 992 -1.92 0.09 -39.62
C VAL A 992 -1.30 0.16 -41.03
N VAL A 993 -0.28 -0.67 -41.27
CA VAL A 993 0.44 -0.65 -42.56
C VAL A 993 -0.46 -1.13 -43.70
N THR A 994 -1.46 -1.98 -43.45
CA THR A 994 -2.38 -2.45 -44.50
C THR A 994 -3.61 -1.58 -44.69
N ILE A 995 -4.22 -1.07 -43.61
CA ILE A 995 -5.52 -0.38 -43.66
C ILE A 995 -5.36 1.12 -43.96
N LEU A 996 -4.39 1.77 -43.33
CA LEU A 996 -4.27 3.23 -43.41
C LEU A 996 -4.01 3.80 -44.82
N PRO A 997 -3.14 3.19 -45.67
CA PRO A 997 -2.99 3.65 -47.03
C PRO A 997 -4.30 3.55 -47.81
N VAL A 998 -5.10 2.49 -47.57
CA VAL A 998 -6.39 2.29 -48.24
C VAL A 998 -7.42 3.31 -47.75
N LEU A 999 -7.50 3.60 -46.41
CA LEU A 999 -8.36 4.64 -45.89
C LEU A 999 -8.05 6.02 -46.46
N TYR A 1000 -6.76 6.40 -46.53
CA TYR A 1000 -6.33 7.67 -47.14
C TYR A 1000 -6.77 7.75 -48.58
N SER A 1001 -6.58 6.68 -49.38
CA SER A 1001 -6.97 6.65 -50.79
C SER A 1001 -8.47 6.81 -51.02
N LYS A 1002 -9.30 6.47 -50.04
CA LYS A 1002 -10.77 6.61 -50.08
C LYS A 1002 -11.25 8.02 -49.73
N ILE A 1003 -10.49 8.74 -48.91
CA ILE A 1003 -10.76 10.17 -48.61
C ILE A 1003 -10.54 11.03 -49.83
N TYR A 1004 -9.50 10.72 -50.62
CA TYR A 1004 -9.13 11.45 -51.81
C TYR A 1004 -9.35 10.59 -53.06
N LYS A 1005 -10.59 10.48 -53.47
CA LYS A 1005 -10.99 9.89 -54.73
C LYS A 1005 -10.50 10.73 -55.92
#